data_ff726160fa0cf9da98c46a77dcf6d1ff
#
_entry.id   ff726160fa0cf9da98c46a77dcf6d1ff
#
_cell.length_a   1.000
_cell.length_b   1.000
_cell.length_c   1.000
_cell.angle_alpha   90.00
_cell.angle_beta   90.00
_cell.angle_gamma   90.00
#
_symmetry.space_group_name_H-M   'P 1'
#
loop_
_entity.id
_entity.type
_entity.pdbx_description
1 polymer ?
#
loop_
_entity_poly.entity_id
_entity_poly.type
_entity_poly.pdbx_seq_one_letter_code
_entity_poly.pdbx_strand_id
1 'polypeptide(L)'
;MSIRKHNKDHSASLGELDDDAAATSVHPDFKSDDSLQFWTAHDESHFVDLTPFANGQEKRERAGLWGGPYSGRPELIRELAPVIRGLVDHLAPDTVVNYEMALRAWWRLFDDVETSSMARALPLTVKTTKDITEIHARRAIDGGMHNNSYRIFVRILNLVRRLAQQSSLNWPAVKSDTPKPRDLPPSEQMKEVRIELKHAWFGVLWRWERADELMAGQTPRDAEEERLAMNYRHYSEAVEEAGHPQPGREMLKNGMTTHAYEAVGYRMADMLKGSFPDSTDIRVALHCCMASTGWNASTLLNLRTDQAFLVVHPKDPSRYVLYGVKKRAAYADQTSEGLLKSQGSAGVILETLIKRTEPLRNQLRKDLKQAELLYAKAKRGTSSAALLNKLKKKIGRLKKAVVCPWLYVSAKSEAAIHYLDTRNYGSGLRESFLHDFITDANANRTDAKKLPYVVAGDFRHAFADYAYEVSGGLVLFVMKALGQKHLKTSLGYVNHVILNRRDERQYVTLQEVLWDELAQGGKVDATVLAKRAQDGAISVVERQRLQDYRNLRTSRIGVGCERPHAPPRHIAPAFEPDGKKNCPVQRCTLCENAVLLPESRDGLCMRQAELEHVMASISVAAFLESSFEEELENTKLALRRWPQEEVQENLALWRDRIASGEHKVVDLTQ
;
A
#
# COMPACT_ATOMS: atom_id res chain seq x y z
N MET A 1 2.15 30.44 -30.16
CA MET A 1 2.64 29.23 -30.86
C MET A 1 2.15 28.02 -30.09
N SER A 2 1.14 27.34 -30.64
CA SER A 2 0.50 26.17 -30.01
C SER A 2 1.29 24.91 -30.34
N ILE A 3 1.93 24.33 -29.34
CA ILE A 3 2.59 23.02 -29.47
C ILE A 3 1.51 21.97 -29.37
N ARG A 4 1.11 21.37 -30.47
CA ARG A 4 0.27 20.20 -30.53
C ARG A 4 1.02 19.03 -29.85
N LYS A 5 0.61 18.64 -28.66
CA LYS A 5 1.06 17.42 -28.00
C LYS A 5 0.51 16.21 -28.75
N HIS A 6 1.37 15.53 -29.46
CA HIS A 6 1.08 14.15 -29.89
C HIS A 6 1.04 13.26 -28.64
N ASN A 7 -0.15 12.95 -28.16
CA ASN A 7 -0.37 11.83 -27.24
C ASN A 7 -0.15 10.54 -28.03
N LYS A 8 1.05 9.99 -27.98
CA LYS A 8 1.26 8.59 -28.35
C LYS A 8 0.71 7.75 -27.22
N ASP A 9 -0.31 6.98 -27.52
CA ASP A 9 -0.97 6.01 -26.65
C ASP A 9 0.05 5.03 -26.10
N HIS A 10 0.35 5.07 -24.79
CA HIS A 10 1.25 4.13 -24.13
C HIS A 10 0.67 2.70 -24.04
N SER A 11 -0.56 2.53 -24.44
CA SER A 11 -1.19 1.23 -24.55
C SER A 11 -0.72 0.46 -25.80
N ALA A 12 -0.27 1.16 -26.84
CA ALA A 12 0.21 0.54 -28.08
C ALA A 12 1.59 -0.12 -27.92
N SER A 13 2.49 0.44 -27.10
CA SER A 13 3.86 -0.07 -26.97
C SER A 13 4.01 -1.36 -26.14
N LEU A 14 3.02 -1.70 -25.30
CA LEU A 14 2.98 -2.98 -24.58
C LEU A 14 2.31 -4.09 -25.40
N GLY A 15 1.54 -3.74 -26.43
CA GLY A 15 0.88 -4.70 -27.30
C GLY A 15 1.76 -5.26 -28.42
N GLU A 16 2.68 -4.46 -28.94
CA GLU A 16 3.50 -4.87 -30.09
C GLU A 16 4.61 -5.87 -29.74
N LEU A 17 5.20 -5.78 -28.54
CA LEU A 17 6.26 -6.70 -28.10
C LEU A 17 5.72 -8.07 -27.66
N ASP A 18 4.46 -8.13 -27.19
CA ASP A 18 3.83 -9.36 -26.74
C ASP A 18 3.13 -10.14 -27.89
N ASP A 19 2.73 -9.48 -28.97
CA ASP A 19 2.01 -10.13 -30.05
C ASP A 19 2.89 -11.09 -30.86
N ASP A 20 4.17 -10.76 -31.05
CA ASP A 20 5.11 -11.64 -31.71
C ASP A 20 5.55 -12.82 -30.83
N ALA A 21 5.72 -12.62 -29.54
CA ALA A 21 6.05 -13.69 -28.60
C ALA A 21 4.87 -14.66 -28.40
N ALA A 22 3.63 -14.15 -28.38
CA ALA A 22 2.43 -14.98 -28.28
C ALA A 22 2.13 -15.75 -29.59
N ALA A 23 2.42 -15.15 -30.76
CA ALA A 23 2.26 -15.80 -32.04
C ALA A 23 3.26 -16.95 -32.23
N THR A 24 4.48 -16.85 -31.69
CA THR A 24 5.49 -17.91 -31.69
C THR A 24 5.22 -19.02 -30.67
N SER A 25 4.42 -18.78 -29.64
CA SER A 25 4.07 -19.79 -28.63
C SER A 25 2.83 -20.64 -28.98
N VAL A 26 2.06 -20.24 -29.97
CA VAL A 26 0.95 -21.04 -30.48
C VAL A 26 1.52 -22.03 -31.52
N HIS A 27 2.07 -23.13 -31.04
CA HIS A 27 2.58 -24.20 -31.89
C HIS A 27 1.44 -24.81 -32.74
N PRO A 28 1.63 -25.04 -34.04
CA PRO A 28 0.61 -25.66 -34.90
C PRO A 28 0.29 -27.12 -34.56
N ASP A 29 1.06 -27.76 -33.69
CA ASP A 29 0.85 -29.14 -33.22
C ASP A 29 -0.09 -29.28 -32.00
N PHE A 30 -0.95 -28.33 -31.75
CA PHE A 30 -2.03 -28.51 -30.75
C PHE A 30 -2.97 -29.60 -31.28
N LYS A 31 -2.69 -30.88 -30.92
CA LYS A 31 -3.70 -31.92 -30.93
C LYS A 31 -4.89 -31.41 -30.18
N SER A 32 -6.06 -31.46 -30.81
CA SER A 32 -7.35 -31.06 -30.27
C SER A 32 -7.65 -31.83 -28.98
N ASP A 33 -7.09 -31.39 -27.87
CA ASP A 33 -7.58 -31.76 -26.55
C ASP A 33 -8.83 -30.90 -26.35
N ASP A 34 -10.00 -31.47 -26.59
CA ASP A 34 -11.33 -30.83 -26.53
C ASP A 34 -11.72 -30.32 -25.14
N SER A 35 -10.77 -30.29 -24.23
CA SER A 35 -11.00 -29.90 -22.85
C SER A 35 -11.04 -28.37 -22.71
N LEU A 36 -12.26 -27.84 -22.54
CA LEU A 36 -12.48 -26.46 -22.13
C LEU A 36 -12.00 -26.18 -20.70
N GLN A 37 -11.36 -27.15 -20.06
CA GLN A 37 -10.83 -27.07 -18.71
C GLN A 37 -9.36 -27.42 -18.71
N PHE A 38 -8.50 -26.51 -18.24
CA PHE A 38 -7.06 -26.75 -18.17
C PHE A 38 -6.40 -25.97 -17.02
N TRP A 39 -5.17 -26.37 -16.70
CA TRP A 39 -4.31 -25.67 -15.76
C TRP A 39 -3.24 -24.91 -16.54
N THR A 40 -2.96 -23.66 -16.15
CA THR A 40 -1.85 -22.88 -16.72
C THR A 40 -0.51 -23.44 -16.26
N ALA A 41 0.53 -23.26 -17.10
CA ALA A 41 1.91 -23.68 -16.81
C ALA A 41 2.68 -22.71 -15.93
N HIS A 42 2.10 -21.54 -15.60
CA HIS A 42 2.70 -20.56 -14.69
C HIS A 42 3.01 -21.20 -13.31
N ASP A 43 4.08 -20.76 -12.63
CA ASP A 43 4.48 -21.26 -11.31
C ASP A 43 3.34 -21.24 -10.30
N GLU A 44 2.53 -20.18 -10.34
CA GLU A 44 1.25 -20.08 -9.64
C GLU A 44 0.13 -20.60 -10.54
N SER A 45 0.10 -21.92 -10.82
CA SER A 45 -0.85 -22.47 -11.78
C SER A 45 -2.30 -22.10 -11.45
N HIS A 46 -3.06 -21.69 -12.46
CA HIS A 46 -4.47 -21.32 -12.38
C HIS A 46 -5.33 -22.32 -13.13
N PHE A 47 -6.47 -22.70 -12.56
CA PHE A 47 -7.43 -23.56 -13.24
C PHE A 47 -8.40 -22.69 -14.05
N VAL A 48 -8.33 -22.81 -15.37
CA VAL A 48 -9.21 -22.12 -16.32
C VAL A 48 -10.37 -23.06 -16.65
N ASP A 49 -11.58 -22.56 -16.53
CA ASP A 49 -12.81 -23.28 -16.88
C ASP A 49 -13.61 -22.45 -17.90
N LEU A 50 -13.59 -22.88 -19.14
CA LEU A 50 -14.30 -22.25 -20.23
C LEU A 50 -15.68 -22.90 -20.49
N THR A 51 -16.07 -23.94 -19.76
CA THR A 51 -17.37 -24.63 -19.93
C THR A 51 -18.58 -23.71 -19.75
N PRO A 52 -18.58 -22.69 -18.85
CA PRO A 52 -19.70 -21.75 -18.75
C PRO A 52 -19.93 -20.95 -20.03
N PHE A 53 -18.90 -20.72 -20.84
CA PHE A 53 -19.03 -20.01 -22.12
C PHE A 53 -19.66 -20.88 -23.21
N ALA A 54 -19.52 -22.21 -23.09
CA ALA A 54 -20.21 -23.15 -23.98
C ALA A 54 -21.67 -23.36 -23.58
N ASN A 55 -21.95 -23.47 -22.29
CA ASN A 55 -23.28 -23.88 -21.76
C ASN A 55 -24.18 -22.72 -21.38
N GLY A 56 -23.62 -21.50 -21.24
CA GLY A 56 -24.29 -20.36 -20.63
C GLY A 56 -24.17 -20.34 -19.10
N GLN A 57 -24.51 -19.20 -18.51
CA GLN A 57 -24.53 -19.01 -17.06
C GLN A 57 -25.74 -18.18 -16.65
N GLU A 58 -26.72 -18.81 -16.02
CA GLU A 58 -27.97 -18.17 -15.60
C GLU A 58 -27.90 -17.58 -14.18
N LYS A 59 -27.12 -18.20 -13.30
CA LYS A 59 -27.05 -17.87 -11.88
C LYS A 59 -25.63 -17.57 -11.45
N ARG A 60 -25.53 -16.71 -10.44
CA ARG A 60 -24.27 -16.40 -9.79
C ARG A 60 -23.76 -17.60 -8.98
N GLU A 61 -22.57 -18.09 -9.27
CA GLU A 61 -21.97 -19.20 -8.53
C GLU A 61 -21.25 -18.74 -7.24
N ARG A 62 -20.77 -17.49 -7.19
CA ARG A 62 -19.99 -16.98 -6.06
C ARG A 62 -20.35 -15.54 -5.70
N ALA A 63 -20.11 -15.16 -4.44
CA ALA A 63 -20.13 -13.78 -4.01
C ALA A 63 -19.06 -12.98 -4.76
N GLY A 64 -19.42 -11.85 -5.37
CA GLY A 64 -18.54 -11.01 -6.19
C GLY A 64 -19.35 -10.15 -7.15
N LEU A 65 -18.66 -9.40 -7.99
CA LEU A 65 -19.32 -8.60 -9.03
C LEU A 65 -20.00 -9.52 -10.06
N TRP A 66 -21.32 -9.49 -10.09
CA TRP A 66 -22.14 -10.22 -11.03
C TRP A 66 -22.67 -9.25 -12.08
N GLY A 67 -22.20 -9.39 -13.31
CA GLY A 67 -22.63 -8.56 -14.43
C GLY A 67 -23.91 -9.03 -15.15
N GLY A 68 -24.55 -10.09 -14.64
CA GLY A 68 -25.76 -10.68 -15.24
C GLY A 68 -25.51 -12.02 -15.97
N PRO A 69 -26.61 -12.72 -16.37
CA PRO A 69 -26.54 -13.97 -17.12
C PRO A 69 -26.00 -13.77 -18.53
N TYR A 70 -25.68 -14.86 -19.18
CA TYR A 70 -25.36 -14.92 -20.61
C TYR A 70 -25.62 -16.31 -21.20
N SER A 71 -25.96 -16.35 -22.49
CA SER A 71 -26.25 -17.56 -23.23
C SER A 71 -24.97 -18.30 -23.63
N GLY A 72 -25.05 -19.63 -23.74
CA GLY A 72 -23.92 -20.46 -24.17
C GLY A 72 -23.67 -20.36 -25.68
N ARG A 73 -22.36 -20.39 -26.07
CA ARG A 73 -21.90 -20.41 -27.46
C ARG A 73 -20.84 -21.48 -27.66
N PRO A 74 -21.25 -22.76 -27.78
CA PRO A 74 -20.32 -23.89 -27.77
C PRO A 74 -19.35 -23.91 -28.97
N GLU A 75 -19.81 -23.50 -30.16
CA GLU A 75 -18.96 -23.45 -31.34
C GLU A 75 -17.91 -22.33 -31.22
N LEU A 76 -18.36 -21.14 -30.86
CA LEU A 76 -17.48 -19.99 -30.70
C LEU A 76 -16.37 -20.25 -29.67
N ILE A 77 -16.73 -20.75 -28.48
CA ILE A 77 -15.68 -20.95 -27.45
C ILE A 77 -14.70 -22.03 -27.82
N ARG A 78 -15.11 -23.07 -28.60
CA ARG A 78 -14.17 -24.08 -29.12
C ARG A 78 -13.20 -23.50 -30.15
N GLU A 79 -13.64 -22.56 -30.98
CA GLU A 79 -12.76 -21.84 -31.89
C GLU A 79 -11.73 -20.96 -31.15
N LEU A 80 -12.14 -20.35 -30.07
CA LEU A 80 -11.31 -19.43 -29.28
C LEU A 80 -10.38 -20.15 -28.28
N ALA A 81 -10.78 -21.32 -27.76
CA ALA A 81 -10.10 -22.01 -26.66
C ALA A 81 -8.61 -22.30 -26.90
N PRO A 82 -8.15 -22.76 -28.09
CA PRO A 82 -6.73 -23.00 -28.34
C PRO A 82 -5.89 -21.73 -28.23
N VAL A 83 -6.41 -20.61 -28.76
CA VAL A 83 -5.75 -19.30 -28.71
C VAL A 83 -5.75 -18.77 -27.26
N ILE A 84 -6.89 -18.86 -26.56
CA ILE A 84 -6.97 -18.46 -25.16
C ILE A 84 -5.94 -19.23 -24.34
N ARG A 85 -5.88 -20.55 -24.49
CA ARG A 85 -4.90 -21.38 -23.77
C ARG A 85 -3.47 -20.94 -24.03
N GLY A 86 -3.08 -20.74 -25.30
CA GLY A 86 -1.75 -20.24 -25.65
C GLY A 86 -1.44 -18.88 -25.04
N LEU A 87 -2.42 -17.96 -25.03
CA LEU A 87 -2.25 -16.64 -24.45
C LEU A 87 -2.11 -16.63 -22.93
N VAL A 88 -2.82 -17.51 -22.22
CA VAL A 88 -2.90 -17.45 -20.76
C VAL A 88 -1.97 -18.43 -20.05
N ASP A 89 -1.36 -19.38 -20.76
CA ASP A 89 -0.63 -20.51 -20.17
C ASP A 89 0.49 -20.07 -19.20
N HIS A 90 1.22 -19.04 -19.55
CA HIS A 90 2.33 -18.51 -18.75
C HIS A 90 1.99 -17.22 -17.98
N LEU A 91 0.73 -16.78 -17.99
CA LEU A 91 0.32 -15.56 -17.33
C LEU A 91 0.03 -15.79 -15.83
N ALA A 92 0.30 -14.75 -15.04
CA ALA A 92 -0.07 -14.72 -13.63
C ALA A 92 -1.62 -14.87 -13.47
N PRO A 93 -2.09 -15.55 -12.40
CA PRO A 93 -3.51 -15.81 -12.16
C PRO A 93 -4.43 -14.59 -12.27
N ASP A 94 -4.00 -13.44 -11.76
CA ASP A 94 -4.79 -12.20 -11.82
C ASP A 94 -4.97 -11.69 -13.26
N THR A 95 -3.98 -11.95 -14.13
CA THR A 95 -4.08 -11.62 -15.55
C THR A 95 -5.01 -12.60 -16.27
N VAL A 96 -4.95 -13.89 -15.94
CA VAL A 96 -5.87 -14.90 -16.49
C VAL A 96 -7.32 -14.56 -16.18
N VAL A 97 -7.62 -14.13 -14.95
CA VAL A 97 -8.97 -13.67 -14.54
C VAL A 97 -9.45 -12.50 -15.40
N ASN A 98 -8.57 -11.59 -15.85
CA ASN A 98 -8.96 -10.51 -16.75
C ASN A 98 -9.44 -11.02 -18.12
N TYR A 99 -8.83 -12.11 -18.61
CA TYR A 99 -9.31 -12.77 -19.84
C TYR A 99 -10.70 -13.37 -19.64
N GLU A 100 -10.94 -14.08 -18.53
CA GLU A 100 -12.27 -14.61 -18.23
C GLU A 100 -13.33 -13.49 -18.08
N MET A 101 -12.95 -12.38 -17.43
CA MET A 101 -13.83 -11.21 -17.31
C MET A 101 -14.14 -10.58 -18.65
N ALA A 102 -13.16 -10.49 -19.56
CA ALA A 102 -13.35 -9.99 -20.90
C ALA A 102 -14.33 -10.87 -21.68
N LEU A 103 -14.16 -12.20 -21.62
CA LEU A 103 -15.08 -13.14 -22.25
C LEU A 103 -16.52 -12.97 -21.72
N ARG A 104 -16.72 -12.88 -20.38
CA ARG A 104 -18.05 -12.67 -19.80
C ARG A 104 -18.69 -11.35 -20.28
N ALA A 105 -17.89 -10.29 -20.42
CA ALA A 105 -18.41 -9.02 -20.93
C ALA A 105 -18.87 -9.13 -22.38
N TRP A 106 -18.10 -9.82 -23.24
CA TRP A 106 -18.46 -10.02 -24.65
C TRP A 106 -19.62 -10.99 -24.85
N TRP A 107 -19.75 -12.03 -24.03
CA TRP A 107 -20.88 -12.95 -24.11
C TRP A 107 -22.21 -12.23 -23.82
N ARG A 108 -22.22 -11.36 -22.83
CA ARG A 108 -23.40 -10.50 -22.53
C ARG A 108 -23.67 -9.50 -23.65
N LEU A 109 -22.63 -8.94 -24.24
CA LEU A 109 -22.77 -8.03 -25.37
C LEU A 109 -23.44 -8.75 -26.56
N PHE A 110 -23.05 -9.99 -26.84
CA PHE A 110 -23.67 -10.78 -27.90
C PHE A 110 -25.15 -11.00 -27.64
N ASP A 111 -25.54 -11.34 -26.42
CA ASP A 111 -26.95 -11.47 -26.04
C ASP A 111 -27.75 -10.15 -26.22
N ASP A 112 -27.15 -9.02 -25.82
CA ASP A 112 -27.72 -7.70 -25.99
C ASP A 112 -27.91 -7.33 -27.48
N VAL A 113 -26.91 -7.63 -28.33
CA VAL A 113 -27.01 -7.39 -29.78
C VAL A 113 -28.02 -8.30 -30.42
N GLU A 114 -28.07 -9.58 -30.07
CA GLU A 114 -29.07 -10.55 -30.57
C GLU A 114 -30.50 -10.09 -30.22
N THR A 115 -30.74 -9.76 -28.94
CA THR A 115 -32.04 -9.28 -28.48
C THR A 115 -32.47 -8.01 -29.21
N SER A 116 -31.55 -7.05 -29.35
CA SER A 116 -31.83 -5.79 -30.04
C SER A 116 -32.05 -5.97 -31.54
N SER A 117 -31.42 -6.96 -32.18
CA SER A 117 -31.59 -7.25 -33.60
C SER A 117 -32.88 -8.04 -33.90
N MET A 118 -33.29 -8.93 -33.01
CA MET A 118 -34.59 -9.63 -33.12
C MET A 118 -35.76 -8.65 -33.18
N ALA A 119 -35.73 -7.58 -32.38
CA ALA A 119 -36.70 -6.51 -32.40
C ALA A 119 -36.77 -5.76 -33.75
N ARG A 120 -35.74 -5.84 -34.58
CA ARG A 120 -35.61 -5.23 -35.90
C ARG A 120 -35.77 -6.24 -37.05
N ALA A 121 -36.22 -7.46 -36.79
CA ALA A 121 -36.35 -8.56 -37.75
C ALA A 121 -35.03 -8.97 -38.47
N LEU A 122 -33.86 -8.67 -37.90
CA LEU A 122 -32.54 -9.05 -38.41
C LEU A 122 -31.78 -9.78 -37.29
N PRO A 123 -31.88 -11.11 -37.22
CA PRO A 123 -31.21 -11.88 -36.19
C PRO A 123 -29.67 -11.87 -36.44
N LEU A 124 -28.94 -11.23 -35.53
CA LEU A 124 -27.48 -11.22 -35.53
C LEU A 124 -26.94 -12.22 -34.49
N THR A 125 -27.27 -13.50 -34.72
CA THR A 125 -26.83 -14.58 -33.82
C THR A 125 -25.36 -14.89 -34.01
N VAL A 126 -24.59 -14.89 -32.91
CA VAL A 126 -23.16 -15.20 -32.91
C VAL A 126 -22.95 -16.68 -32.55
N LYS A 127 -22.60 -17.52 -33.49
CA LYS A 127 -22.24 -18.93 -33.29
C LYS A 127 -20.75 -19.19 -33.44
N THR A 128 -20.09 -18.48 -34.35
CA THR A 128 -18.69 -18.64 -34.69
C THR A 128 -17.96 -17.29 -34.75
N THR A 129 -16.65 -17.30 -34.91
CA THR A 129 -15.87 -16.07 -35.07
C THR A 129 -16.23 -15.29 -36.34
N LYS A 130 -16.82 -15.94 -37.36
CA LYS A 130 -17.25 -15.31 -38.62
C LYS A 130 -18.46 -14.41 -38.44
N ASP A 131 -19.29 -14.70 -37.44
CA ASP A 131 -20.52 -13.95 -37.17
C ASP A 131 -20.24 -12.64 -36.40
N ILE A 132 -19.00 -12.47 -35.90
CA ILE A 132 -18.61 -11.30 -35.14
C ILE A 132 -18.16 -10.19 -36.09
N THR A 133 -18.91 -9.10 -36.14
CA THR A 133 -18.75 -7.99 -37.07
C THR A 133 -18.43 -6.69 -36.35
N GLU A 134 -18.16 -5.63 -37.11
CA GLU A 134 -17.95 -4.27 -36.58
C GLU A 134 -19.15 -3.73 -35.79
N ILE A 135 -20.37 -4.24 -36.04
CA ILE A 135 -21.58 -3.86 -35.27
C ILE A 135 -21.39 -4.18 -33.80
N HIS A 136 -20.81 -5.35 -33.48
CA HIS A 136 -20.49 -5.75 -32.11
C HIS A 136 -19.43 -4.85 -31.48
N ALA A 137 -18.40 -4.46 -32.26
CA ALA A 137 -17.37 -3.52 -31.80
C ALA A 137 -17.95 -2.13 -31.47
N ARG A 138 -18.79 -1.60 -32.35
CA ARG A 138 -19.48 -0.31 -32.12
C ARG A 138 -20.39 -0.39 -30.89
N ARG A 139 -21.17 -1.45 -30.76
CA ARG A 139 -22.05 -1.67 -29.60
C ARG A 139 -21.25 -1.78 -28.31
N ALA A 140 -20.06 -2.40 -28.33
CA ALA A 140 -19.16 -2.47 -27.17
C ALA A 140 -18.69 -1.07 -26.75
N ILE A 141 -18.34 -0.22 -27.72
CA ILE A 141 -17.87 1.15 -27.47
C ILE A 141 -19.03 2.02 -26.96
N ASP A 142 -20.16 2.00 -27.63
CA ASP A 142 -21.34 2.80 -27.28
C ASP A 142 -21.93 2.39 -25.92
N GLY A 143 -21.87 1.10 -25.59
CA GLY A 143 -22.27 0.54 -24.31
C GLY A 143 -21.25 0.76 -23.17
N GLY A 144 -20.14 1.45 -23.43
CA GLY A 144 -19.13 1.79 -22.42
C GLY A 144 -18.37 0.57 -21.89
N MET A 145 -18.14 -0.45 -22.75
CA MET A 145 -17.33 -1.60 -22.37
C MET A 145 -15.95 -1.16 -21.90
N HIS A 146 -15.49 -1.74 -20.79
CA HIS A 146 -14.17 -1.44 -20.24
C HIS A 146 -13.06 -1.71 -21.28
N ASN A 147 -12.17 -0.73 -21.50
CA ASN A 147 -11.15 -0.75 -22.55
C ASN A 147 -10.30 -2.04 -22.52
N ASN A 148 -9.91 -2.52 -21.32
CA ASN A 148 -9.14 -3.75 -21.19
C ASN A 148 -9.91 -4.99 -21.70
N SER A 149 -11.20 -5.10 -21.40
CA SER A 149 -12.06 -6.21 -21.88
C SER A 149 -12.22 -6.19 -23.39
N TYR A 150 -12.39 -4.99 -23.97
CA TYR A 150 -12.43 -4.80 -25.40
C TYR A 150 -11.14 -5.26 -26.09
N ARG A 151 -10.00 -4.76 -25.62
CA ARG A 151 -8.68 -5.06 -26.20
C ARG A 151 -8.30 -6.53 -26.09
N ILE A 152 -8.55 -7.17 -24.95
CA ILE A 152 -8.28 -8.60 -24.77
C ILE A 152 -9.05 -9.41 -25.80
N PHE A 153 -10.32 -9.15 -25.99
CA PHE A 153 -11.14 -9.92 -26.91
C PHE A 153 -10.76 -9.68 -28.36
N VAL A 154 -10.53 -8.43 -28.78
CA VAL A 154 -10.04 -8.10 -30.13
C VAL A 154 -8.69 -8.79 -30.41
N ARG A 155 -7.80 -8.85 -29.42
CA ARG A 155 -6.54 -9.58 -29.50
C ARG A 155 -6.76 -11.07 -29.75
N ILE A 156 -7.66 -11.71 -29.00
CA ILE A 156 -8.01 -13.12 -29.19
C ILE A 156 -8.53 -13.34 -30.61
N LEU A 157 -9.47 -12.54 -31.08
CA LEU A 157 -10.04 -12.64 -32.42
C LEU A 157 -8.99 -12.46 -33.51
N ASN A 158 -8.10 -11.49 -33.40
CA ASN A 158 -7.04 -11.24 -34.37
C ASN A 158 -6.05 -12.40 -34.43
N LEU A 159 -5.76 -13.06 -33.33
CA LEU A 159 -4.92 -14.26 -33.32
C LEU A 159 -5.62 -15.46 -34.00
N VAL A 160 -6.92 -15.68 -33.71
CA VAL A 160 -7.69 -16.73 -34.43
C VAL A 160 -7.71 -16.46 -35.91
N ARG A 161 -7.94 -15.22 -36.36
CA ARG A 161 -7.93 -14.83 -37.77
C ARG A 161 -6.55 -15.03 -38.42
N ARG A 162 -5.49 -14.66 -37.69
CA ARG A 162 -4.10 -14.88 -38.15
C ARG A 162 -3.80 -16.36 -38.39
N LEU A 163 -4.21 -17.23 -37.45
CA LEU A 163 -4.08 -18.68 -37.60
C LEU A 163 -4.88 -19.23 -38.79
N ALA A 164 -6.03 -18.62 -39.09
CA ALA A 164 -6.85 -18.92 -40.26
C ALA A 164 -6.38 -18.19 -41.54
N GLN A 165 -5.19 -17.56 -41.53
CA GLN A 165 -4.63 -16.78 -42.65
C GLN A 165 -5.53 -15.66 -43.18
N GLN A 166 -6.33 -15.06 -42.26
CA GLN A 166 -7.20 -13.91 -42.54
C GLN A 166 -6.56 -12.60 -42.08
N SER A 167 -6.95 -11.48 -42.70
CA SER A 167 -6.52 -10.14 -42.29
C SER A 167 -7.00 -9.80 -40.88
N SER A 168 -6.18 -9.06 -40.12
CA SER A 168 -6.55 -8.55 -38.81
C SER A 168 -7.74 -7.59 -38.90
N LEU A 169 -8.56 -7.55 -37.85
CA LEU A 169 -9.67 -6.63 -37.74
C LEU A 169 -9.14 -5.22 -37.46
N ASN A 170 -9.56 -4.25 -38.25
CA ASN A 170 -9.24 -2.84 -38.05
C ASN A 170 -10.46 -2.14 -37.39
N TRP A 171 -10.79 -2.55 -36.16
CA TRP A 171 -11.89 -1.98 -35.41
C TRP A 171 -11.50 -0.70 -34.69
N PRO A 172 -12.46 0.24 -34.47
CA PRO A 172 -12.19 1.45 -33.74
C PRO A 172 -11.64 1.14 -32.33
N ALA A 173 -10.64 1.89 -31.90
CA ALA A 173 -10.14 1.78 -30.54
C ALA A 173 -11.11 2.44 -29.55
N VAL A 174 -11.34 1.81 -28.43
CA VAL A 174 -12.03 2.48 -27.30
C VAL A 174 -11.14 3.64 -26.84
N LYS A 175 -11.71 4.83 -26.77
CA LYS A 175 -10.99 5.99 -26.20
C LYS A 175 -10.58 5.65 -24.77
N SER A 176 -9.29 5.66 -24.51
CA SER A 176 -8.77 5.55 -23.16
C SER A 176 -9.24 6.79 -22.39
N ASP A 177 -9.94 6.59 -21.28
CA ASP A 177 -10.21 7.69 -20.37
C ASP A 177 -8.88 8.31 -19.99
N THR A 178 -8.74 9.62 -20.21
CA THR A 178 -7.58 10.35 -19.69
C THR A 178 -7.59 10.16 -18.17
N PRO A 179 -6.52 9.59 -17.56
CA PRO A 179 -6.51 9.42 -16.11
C PRO A 179 -6.78 10.76 -15.46
N LYS A 180 -7.91 10.87 -14.77
CA LYS A 180 -8.21 12.07 -13.99
C LYS A 180 -7.16 12.19 -12.90
N PRO A 181 -6.53 13.37 -12.72
CA PRO A 181 -5.66 13.59 -11.57
C PRO A 181 -6.41 13.20 -10.30
N ARG A 182 -5.78 12.42 -9.43
CA ARG A 182 -6.36 12.13 -8.12
C ARG A 182 -6.36 13.39 -7.28
N ASP A 183 -7.49 13.69 -6.67
CA ASP A 183 -7.58 14.74 -5.66
C ASP A 183 -7.15 14.11 -4.32
N LEU A 184 -5.90 14.34 -3.94
CA LEU A 184 -5.36 13.83 -2.69
C LEU A 184 -5.73 14.78 -1.54
N PRO A 185 -5.98 14.26 -0.35
CA PRO A 185 -6.07 15.09 0.85
C PRO A 185 -4.76 15.86 1.08
N PRO A 186 -4.80 17.00 1.77
CA PRO A 186 -3.60 17.73 2.19
C PRO A 186 -2.62 16.83 2.94
N SER A 187 -1.32 17.11 2.84
CA SER A 187 -0.27 16.30 3.45
C SER A 187 -0.43 16.13 4.96
N GLU A 188 -0.89 17.17 5.68
CA GLU A 188 -1.19 17.11 7.10
C GLU A 188 -2.30 16.10 7.42
N GLN A 189 -3.36 16.08 6.64
CA GLN A 189 -4.44 15.10 6.81
C GLN A 189 -3.98 13.68 6.48
N MET A 190 -3.12 13.49 5.47
CA MET A 190 -2.51 12.20 5.19
C MET A 190 -1.58 11.75 6.32
N LYS A 191 -0.87 12.68 6.96
CA LYS A 191 -0.06 12.42 8.16
C LYS A 191 -0.94 11.93 9.32
N GLU A 192 -2.09 12.57 9.56
CA GLU A 192 -3.04 12.14 10.59
C GLU A 192 -3.58 10.72 10.34
N VAL A 193 -3.97 10.40 9.10
CA VAL A 193 -4.39 9.03 8.75
C VAL A 193 -3.28 8.01 9.04
N ARG A 194 -2.03 8.35 8.73
CA ARG A 194 -0.87 7.49 9.02
C ARG A 194 -0.65 7.31 10.51
N ILE A 195 -0.81 8.38 11.31
CA ILE A 195 -0.70 8.33 12.77
C ILE A 195 -1.80 7.43 13.35
N GLU A 196 -3.03 7.56 12.88
CA GLU A 196 -4.15 6.73 13.33
C GLU A 196 -3.94 5.24 13.05
N LEU A 197 -3.44 4.91 11.85
CA LEU A 197 -3.05 3.54 11.52
C LEU A 197 -1.94 3.00 12.46
N LYS A 198 -0.94 3.85 12.80
CA LYS A 198 0.11 3.48 13.76
C LYS A 198 -0.47 3.26 15.16
N HIS A 199 -1.37 4.12 15.62
CA HIS A 199 -2.05 3.95 16.92
C HIS A 199 -2.82 2.63 16.96
N ALA A 200 -3.55 2.30 15.89
CA ALA A 200 -4.25 1.03 15.80
C ALA A 200 -3.28 -0.16 15.84
N TRP A 201 -2.14 -0.08 15.16
CA TRP A 201 -1.10 -1.11 15.20
C TRP A 201 -0.49 -1.26 16.60
N PHE A 202 -0.16 -0.18 17.27
CA PHE A 202 0.32 -0.22 18.66
C PHE A 202 -0.72 -0.80 19.61
N GLY A 203 -2.01 -0.54 19.39
CA GLY A 203 -3.09 -1.20 20.11
C GLY A 203 -3.09 -2.73 19.92
N VAL A 204 -2.75 -3.22 18.72
CA VAL A 204 -2.58 -4.66 18.46
C VAL A 204 -1.40 -5.23 19.26
N LEU A 205 -0.24 -4.55 19.23
CA LEU A 205 0.95 -4.97 19.97
C LEU A 205 0.69 -5.01 21.47
N TRP A 206 0.11 -3.94 22.03
CA TRP A 206 -0.25 -3.86 23.44
C TRP A 206 -1.23 -4.98 23.85
N ARG A 207 -2.22 -5.28 23.02
CA ARG A 207 -3.16 -6.37 23.26
C ARG A 207 -2.45 -7.73 23.34
N TRP A 208 -1.50 -7.99 22.44
CA TRP A 208 -0.75 -9.24 22.46
C TRP A 208 0.18 -9.34 23.67
N GLU A 209 0.91 -8.26 23.97
CA GLU A 209 1.76 -8.19 25.17
C GLU A 209 0.94 -8.45 26.43
N ARG A 210 -0.20 -7.78 26.56
CA ARG A 210 -1.09 -7.94 27.69
C ARG A 210 -1.68 -9.38 27.75
N ALA A 211 -2.03 -9.98 26.64
CA ALA A 211 -2.50 -11.36 26.58
C ALA A 211 -1.40 -12.33 27.01
N ASP A 212 -0.16 -12.14 26.57
CA ASP A 212 0.99 -12.96 26.96
C ASP A 212 1.27 -12.82 28.47
N GLU A 213 1.17 -11.63 29.04
CA GLU A 213 1.28 -11.36 30.49
C GLU A 213 0.18 -12.08 31.30
N LEU A 214 -1.08 -12.00 30.85
CA LEU A 214 -2.22 -12.66 31.51
C LEU A 214 -2.10 -14.19 31.45
N MET A 215 -1.60 -14.72 30.34
CA MET A 215 -1.28 -16.15 30.20
C MET A 215 -0.11 -16.58 31.10
N ALA A 216 0.86 -15.71 31.30
CA ALA A 216 1.98 -15.91 32.24
C ALA A 216 1.57 -15.77 33.73
N GLY A 217 0.30 -15.47 34.01
CA GLY A 217 -0.23 -15.43 35.40
C GLY A 217 -0.21 -14.04 36.04
N GLN A 218 0.00 -12.96 35.27
CA GLN A 218 -0.15 -11.61 35.83
C GLN A 218 -1.60 -11.34 36.23
N THR A 219 -1.75 -10.54 37.30
CA THR A 219 -3.07 -10.18 37.84
C THR A 219 -3.86 -9.33 36.85
N PRO A 220 -5.11 -9.68 36.53
CA PRO A 220 -6.03 -8.84 35.78
C PRO A 220 -6.28 -7.49 36.52
N ARG A 221 -6.40 -6.39 35.78
CA ARG A 221 -6.62 -5.05 36.31
C ARG A 221 -8.09 -4.77 36.63
N ASP A 222 -8.98 -5.40 35.86
CA ASP A 222 -10.42 -5.25 35.96
C ASP A 222 -11.17 -6.52 35.52
N ALA A 223 -12.49 -6.51 35.62
CA ALA A 223 -13.37 -7.63 35.27
C ALA A 223 -13.28 -8.02 33.79
N GLU A 224 -12.99 -7.06 32.90
CA GLU A 224 -12.82 -7.35 31.49
C GLU A 224 -11.51 -8.11 31.21
N GLU A 225 -10.40 -7.71 31.83
CA GLU A 225 -9.14 -8.45 31.76
C GLU A 225 -9.26 -9.86 32.42
N GLU A 226 -10.06 -9.97 33.50
CA GLU A 226 -10.33 -11.28 34.11
C GLU A 226 -11.06 -12.22 33.13
N ARG A 227 -12.06 -11.68 32.44
CA ARG A 227 -12.77 -12.42 31.37
C ARG A 227 -11.85 -12.77 30.19
N LEU A 228 -10.98 -11.87 29.78
CA LEU A 228 -10.00 -12.12 28.72
C LEU A 228 -9.00 -13.18 29.16
N ALA A 229 -8.46 -13.12 30.36
CA ALA A 229 -7.54 -14.12 30.91
C ALA A 229 -8.17 -15.53 30.97
N MET A 230 -9.45 -15.60 31.33
CA MET A 230 -10.22 -16.85 31.29
C MET A 230 -10.31 -17.39 29.84
N ASN A 231 -10.63 -16.51 28.88
CA ASN A 231 -10.72 -16.90 27.46
C ASN A 231 -9.36 -17.38 26.92
N TYR A 232 -8.26 -16.70 27.23
CA TYR A 232 -6.93 -17.07 26.76
C TYR A 232 -6.47 -18.42 27.33
N ARG A 233 -6.71 -18.68 28.62
CA ARG A 233 -6.40 -19.98 29.27
C ARG A 233 -7.20 -21.10 28.64
N HIS A 234 -8.51 -20.95 28.52
CA HIS A 234 -9.38 -21.92 27.89
C HIS A 234 -8.95 -22.26 26.45
N TYR A 235 -8.56 -21.23 25.69
CA TYR A 235 -8.03 -21.44 24.34
C TYR A 235 -6.70 -22.19 24.34
N SER A 236 -5.78 -21.83 25.25
CA SER A 236 -4.47 -22.50 25.39
C SER A 236 -4.62 -23.97 25.71
N GLU A 237 -5.50 -24.30 26.66
CA GLU A 237 -5.83 -25.71 27.05
C GLU A 237 -6.37 -26.48 25.85
N ALA A 238 -7.31 -25.90 25.11
CA ALA A 238 -7.88 -26.52 23.93
C ALA A 238 -6.84 -26.69 22.78
N VAL A 239 -5.89 -25.79 22.63
CA VAL A 239 -4.77 -25.92 21.68
C VAL A 239 -3.82 -27.03 22.08
N GLU A 240 -3.50 -27.17 23.35
CA GLU A 240 -2.70 -28.29 23.89
C GLU A 240 -3.37 -29.63 23.63
N GLU A 241 -4.64 -29.74 23.96
CA GLU A 241 -5.42 -30.96 23.76
C GLU A 241 -5.55 -31.34 22.27
N ALA A 242 -5.80 -30.32 21.41
CA ALA A 242 -5.88 -30.53 19.97
C ALA A 242 -4.54 -30.85 19.30
N GLY A 243 -3.42 -30.43 19.89
CA GLY A 243 -2.09 -30.52 19.28
C GLY A 243 -1.88 -29.63 18.05
N HIS A 244 -2.77 -28.66 17.86
CA HIS A 244 -2.70 -27.67 16.77
C HIS A 244 -3.44 -26.36 17.12
N PRO A 245 -3.08 -25.21 16.49
CA PRO A 245 -3.59 -23.89 16.85
C PRO A 245 -5.03 -23.60 16.39
N GLN A 246 -5.79 -24.60 15.97
CA GLN A 246 -7.15 -24.46 15.46
C GLN A 246 -8.09 -25.47 16.13
N PRO A 247 -8.27 -25.42 17.47
CA PRO A 247 -9.25 -26.27 18.13
C PRO A 247 -10.64 -26.00 17.53
N GLY A 248 -11.36 -27.06 17.17
CA GLY A 248 -12.69 -26.95 16.60
C GLY A 248 -13.67 -26.29 17.58
N ARG A 249 -14.72 -25.66 17.04
CA ARG A 249 -15.73 -24.99 17.87
C ARG A 249 -16.38 -25.91 18.89
N GLU A 250 -16.62 -27.16 18.52
CA GLU A 250 -17.20 -28.15 19.44
C GLU A 250 -16.24 -28.51 20.57
N MET A 251 -14.94 -28.56 20.29
CA MET A 251 -13.92 -28.78 21.32
C MET A 251 -13.85 -27.58 22.28
N LEU A 252 -13.85 -26.33 21.73
CA LEU A 252 -13.88 -25.13 22.55
C LEU A 252 -15.14 -25.03 23.41
N LYS A 253 -16.28 -25.53 22.96
CA LYS A 253 -17.50 -25.55 23.75
C LYS A 253 -17.49 -26.61 24.86
N ASN A 254 -16.67 -27.65 24.73
CA ASN A 254 -16.53 -28.70 25.69
C ASN A 254 -17.90 -29.26 26.16
N GLY A 255 -18.77 -29.61 25.19
CA GLY A 255 -20.10 -30.13 25.47
C GLY A 255 -21.17 -29.08 25.89
N MET A 256 -20.79 -27.80 26.05
CA MET A 256 -21.73 -26.75 26.37
C MET A 256 -22.60 -26.37 25.16
N THR A 257 -23.84 -25.95 25.40
CA THR A 257 -24.62 -25.26 24.37
C THR A 257 -24.00 -23.91 24.08
N THR A 258 -24.27 -23.33 22.88
CA THR A 258 -23.75 -22.01 22.52
C THR A 258 -24.16 -20.95 23.54
N HIS A 259 -25.42 -21.01 24.02
CA HIS A 259 -25.93 -20.06 25.02
C HIS A 259 -25.19 -20.20 26.37
N ALA A 260 -24.96 -21.41 26.87
CA ALA A 260 -24.23 -21.65 28.10
C ALA A 260 -22.78 -21.19 28.00
N TYR A 261 -22.14 -21.44 26.86
CA TYR A 261 -20.76 -21.00 26.56
C TYR A 261 -20.63 -19.46 26.59
N GLU A 262 -21.54 -18.76 25.94
CA GLU A 262 -21.58 -17.30 25.93
C GLU A 262 -21.95 -16.70 27.28
N ALA A 263 -22.84 -17.37 28.04
CA ALA A 263 -23.26 -16.94 29.39
C ALA A 263 -22.09 -17.00 30.41
N VAL A 264 -21.17 -17.95 30.25
CA VAL A 264 -19.92 -18.01 31.04
C VAL A 264 -18.95 -16.86 30.67
N GLY A 265 -19.14 -16.20 29.53
CA GLY A 265 -18.28 -15.12 29.05
C GLY A 265 -17.23 -15.60 28.04
N TYR A 266 -17.32 -16.83 27.55
CA TYR A 266 -16.44 -17.32 26.49
C TYR A 266 -16.80 -16.71 25.14
N ARG A 267 -15.78 -16.17 24.45
CA ARG A 267 -15.93 -15.60 23.11
C ARG A 267 -14.76 -16.01 22.24
N MET A 268 -15.02 -16.77 21.18
CA MET A 268 -13.99 -17.22 20.26
C MET A 268 -13.18 -16.07 19.66
N ALA A 269 -13.81 -14.92 19.38
CA ALA A 269 -13.12 -13.74 18.87
C ALA A 269 -12.05 -13.23 19.85
N ASP A 270 -12.35 -13.18 21.15
CA ASP A 270 -11.41 -12.73 22.18
C ASP A 270 -10.28 -13.74 22.35
N MET A 271 -10.60 -15.04 22.39
CA MET A 271 -9.61 -16.12 22.45
C MET A 271 -8.57 -16.03 21.36
N LEU A 272 -9.00 -15.81 20.11
CA LEU A 272 -8.12 -15.76 18.96
C LEU A 272 -7.31 -14.46 18.90
N LYS A 273 -7.92 -13.32 19.25
CA LYS A 273 -7.28 -12.00 19.21
C LYS A 273 -6.10 -11.84 20.18
N GLY A 274 -6.09 -12.58 21.28
CA GLY A 274 -4.96 -12.62 22.21
C GLY A 274 -3.74 -13.32 21.63
N SER A 275 -3.94 -14.32 20.76
CA SER A 275 -2.87 -15.16 20.24
C SER A 275 -2.43 -14.81 18.83
N PHE A 276 -3.36 -14.42 17.95
CA PHE A 276 -3.12 -14.24 16.53
C PHE A 276 -3.76 -12.95 15.99
N PRO A 277 -3.25 -12.41 14.87
CA PRO A 277 -3.91 -11.32 14.18
C PRO A 277 -5.25 -11.76 13.61
N ASP A 278 -6.24 -10.90 13.68
CA ASP A 278 -7.49 -11.03 12.95
C ASP A 278 -7.44 -10.32 11.59
N SER A 279 -8.59 -10.31 10.89
CA SER A 279 -8.73 -9.67 9.58
C SER A 279 -8.48 -8.15 9.62
N THR A 280 -8.80 -7.48 10.72
CA THR A 280 -8.59 -6.05 10.92
C THR A 280 -7.12 -5.76 11.22
N ASP A 281 -6.54 -6.48 12.15
CA ASP A 281 -5.15 -6.33 12.56
C ASP A 281 -4.18 -6.44 11.37
N ILE A 282 -4.38 -7.48 10.55
CA ILE A 282 -3.49 -7.71 9.41
C ILE A 282 -3.63 -6.64 8.32
N ARG A 283 -4.82 -6.04 8.17
CA ARG A 283 -5.03 -4.93 7.25
C ARG A 283 -4.45 -3.62 7.78
N VAL A 284 -4.58 -3.34 9.07
CA VAL A 284 -3.89 -2.22 9.73
C VAL A 284 -2.38 -2.33 9.46
N ALA A 285 -1.79 -3.49 9.76
CA ALA A 285 -0.36 -3.74 9.52
C ALA A 285 0.05 -3.52 8.06
N LEU A 286 -0.73 -4.04 7.11
CA LEU A 286 -0.46 -3.86 5.67
C LEU A 286 -0.49 -2.37 5.29
N HIS A 287 -1.49 -1.60 5.74
CA HIS A 287 -1.59 -0.19 5.40
C HIS A 287 -0.53 0.66 6.10
N CYS A 288 -0.09 0.31 7.31
CA CYS A 288 1.11 0.90 7.93
C CYS A 288 2.36 0.68 7.06
N CYS A 289 2.56 -0.55 6.56
CA CYS A 289 3.66 -0.85 5.66
C CYS A 289 3.56 -0.08 4.33
N MET A 290 2.36 0.06 3.75
CA MET A 290 2.14 0.86 2.54
C MET A 290 2.46 2.33 2.77
N ALA A 291 2.01 2.88 3.89
CA ALA A 291 2.22 4.28 4.25
C ALA A 291 3.71 4.61 4.50
N SER A 292 4.48 3.68 5.06
CA SER A 292 5.90 3.89 5.36
C SER A 292 6.83 3.61 4.18
N THR A 293 6.49 2.70 3.28
CA THR A 293 7.34 2.31 2.15
C THR A 293 6.97 2.98 0.83
N GLY A 294 5.76 3.50 0.70
CA GLY A 294 5.20 3.95 -0.58
C GLY A 294 5.01 2.83 -1.61
N TRP A 295 5.13 1.56 -1.19
CA TRP A 295 4.96 0.43 -2.08
C TRP A 295 3.49 0.17 -2.41
N ASN A 296 3.25 -0.38 -3.59
CA ASN A 296 1.93 -0.88 -3.93
C ASN A 296 1.57 -2.09 -3.06
N ALA A 297 0.30 -2.25 -2.72
CA ALA A 297 -0.19 -3.41 -2.00
C ALA A 297 0.30 -4.74 -2.61
N SER A 298 0.31 -4.84 -3.94
CA SER A 298 0.76 -6.06 -4.62
C SER A 298 2.23 -6.40 -4.36
N THR A 299 3.11 -5.42 -4.14
CA THR A 299 4.52 -5.67 -3.80
C THR A 299 4.63 -6.26 -2.39
N LEU A 300 3.93 -5.68 -1.41
CA LEU A 300 3.90 -6.18 -0.02
C LEU A 300 3.23 -7.55 0.09
N LEU A 301 2.12 -7.75 -0.61
CA LEU A 301 1.36 -9.01 -0.61
C LEU A 301 2.08 -10.16 -1.32
N ASN A 302 3.05 -9.86 -2.17
CA ASN A 302 3.90 -10.86 -2.83
C ASN A 302 5.18 -11.20 -2.06
N LEU A 303 5.42 -10.61 -0.88
CA LEU A 303 6.52 -10.99 -0.01
C LEU A 303 6.36 -12.45 0.43
N ARG A 304 7.48 -13.17 0.55
CA ARG A 304 7.50 -14.61 0.86
C ARG A 304 8.48 -14.88 1.98
N THR A 305 8.05 -15.63 2.98
CA THR A 305 8.87 -15.99 4.14
C THR A 305 9.96 -17.03 3.85
N ASP A 306 9.89 -17.70 2.70
CA ASP A 306 10.93 -18.62 2.20
C ASP A 306 12.03 -17.90 1.38
N GLN A 307 11.96 -16.58 1.27
CA GLN A 307 12.96 -15.73 0.62
C GLN A 307 13.46 -14.68 1.61
N ALA A 308 14.73 -14.32 1.51
CA ALA A 308 15.31 -13.26 2.34
C ALA A 308 14.87 -11.90 1.81
N PHE A 309 13.71 -11.42 2.27
CA PHE A 309 13.18 -10.11 1.91
C PHE A 309 13.46 -9.01 2.95
N LEU A 310 13.94 -9.37 4.13
CA LEU A 310 14.31 -8.46 5.21
C LEU A 310 15.71 -8.81 5.71
N VAL A 311 16.63 -7.87 5.63
CA VAL A 311 18.01 -8.03 6.10
C VAL A 311 18.45 -6.83 6.90
N VAL A 312 19.38 -7.01 7.84
CA VAL A 312 20.04 -5.90 8.54
C VAL A 312 20.83 -5.09 7.52
N HIS A 313 20.76 -3.76 7.63
CA HIS A 313 21.47 -2.87 6.71
C HIS A 313 23.00 -3.08 6.82
N PRO A 314 23.73 -3.28 5.69
CA PRO A 314 25.13 -3.70 5.73
C PRO A 314 26.10 -2.69 6.35
N LYS A 315 25.71 -1.41 6.39
CA LYS A 315 26.54 -0.32 6.94
C LYS A 315 26.03 0.21 8.28
N ASP A 316 24.78 -0.13 8.67
CA ASP A 316 24.16 0.40 9.89
C ASP A 316 23.28 -0.67 10.53
N PRO A 317 23.76 -1.33 11.61
CA PRO A 317 23.05 -2.41 12.27
C PRO A 317 21.76 -1.97 12.99
N SER A 318 21.53 -0.67 13.16
CA SER A 318 20.27 -0.14 13.71
C SER A 318 19.12 -0.11 12.70
N ARG A 319 19.41 -0.41 11.43
CA ARG A 319 18.50 -0.31 10.29
C ARG A 319 18.32 -1.66 9.60
N TYR A 320 17.25 -1.75 8.82
CA TYR A 320 17.01 -2.88 7.94
C TYR A 320 16.89 -2.42 6.49
N VAL A 321 17.07 -3.33 5.57
CA VAL A 321 16.70 -3.20 4.16
C VAL A 321 15.61 -4.22 3.86
N LEU A 322 14.49 -3.72 3.34
CA LEU A 322 13.37 -4.52 2.87
C LEU A 322 13.45 -4.63 1.34
N TYR A 323 13.38 -5.86 0.83
CA TYR A 323 13.40 -6.18 -0.59
C TYR A 323 12.04 -6.66 -1.05
N GLY A 324 11.55 -6.09 -2.14
CA GLY A 324 10.30 -6.50 -2.77
C GLY A 324 10.43 -6.60 -4.27
N VAL A 325 9.62 -7.43 -4.90
CA VAL A 325 9.63 -7.65 -6.35
C VAL A 325 8.33 -7.15 -6.95
N LYS A 326 8.42 -6.28 -7.92
CA LYS A 326 7.29 -5.75 -8.67
C LYS A 326 7.02 -6.62 -9.90
N LYS A 327 6.16 -7.63 -9.75
CA LYS A 327 5.84 -8.58 -10.83
C LYS A 327 5.41 -7.92 -12.15
N ARG A 328 4.61 -6.83 -12.07
CA ARG A 328 4.09 -6.10 -13.26
C ARG A 328 5.15 -5.32 -14.05
N ALA A 329 6.35 -5.15 -13.53
CA ALA A 329 7.44 -4.38 -14.14
C ALA A 329 8.63 -5.29 -14.47
N ALA A 330 8.38 -6.44 -15.07
CA ALA A 330 9.38 -7.44 -15.41
C ALA A 330 10.25 -7.83 -14.21
N TYR A 331 9.60 -8.10 -13.06
CA TYR A 331 10.26 -8.47 -11.80
C TYR A 331 11.28 -7.44 -11.29
N ALA A 332 10.98 -6.14 -11.48
CA ALA A 332 11.85 -5.10 -10.99
C ALA A 332 11.95 -5.11 -9.46
N ASP A 333 13.17 -5.11 -8.95
CA ASP A 333 13.43 -5.03 -7.53
C ASP A 333 13.06 -3.66 -6.96
N GLN A 334 12.49 -3.66 -5.79
CA GLN A 334 12.23 -2.48 -4.97
C GLN A 334 12.90 -2.67 -3.62
N THR A 335 13.53 -1.62 -3.12
CA THR A 335 14.10 -1.60 -1.78
C THR A 335 13.47 -0.50 -0.94
N SER A 336 13.36 -0.73 0.36
CA SER A 336 13.00 0.27 1.35
C SER A 336 13.81 0.02 2.61
N GLU A 337 14.22 1.08 3.27
CA GLU A 337 14.98 0.99 4.51
C GLU A 337 14.16 1.56 5.66
N GLY A 338 14.44 1.10 6.87
CA GLY A 338 13.79 1.61 8.08
C GLY A 338 14.60 1.29 9.33
N LEU A 339 14.12 1.75 10.48
CA LEU A 339 14.76 1.58 11.77
C LEU A 339 14.28 0.31 12.46
N LEU A 340 15.20 -0.51 12.96
CA LEU A 340 14.89 -1.71 13.75
C LEU A 340 14.28 -1.38 15.11
N LYS A 341 14.57 -0.21 15.68
CA LYS A 341 13.98 0.23 16.95
C LYS A 341 12.52 0.70 16.85
N SER A 342 12.01 0.94 15.65
CA SER A 342 10.65 1.46 15.44
C SER A 342 9.66 0.32 15.24
N GLN A 343 8.82 0.05 16.23
CA GLN A 343 7.77 -0.98 16.17
C GLN A 343 6.71 -0.71 15.10
N GLY A 344 6.59 0.53 14.62
CA GLY A 344 5.70 0.93 13.53
C GLY A 344 6.36 0.90 12.15
N SER A 345 7.65 0.50 12.03
CA SER A 345 8.32 0.39 10.74
C SER A 345 7.94 -0.90 10.01
N ALA A 346 7.94 -0.87 8.67
CA ALA A 346 7.46 -1.99 7.85
C ALA A 346 8.22 -3.30 8.12
N GLY A 347 9.55 -3.23 8.29
CA GLY A 347 10.35 -4.43 8.57
C GLY A 347 10.02 -5.06 9.91
N VAL A 348 9.88 -4.24 10.97
CA VAL A 348 9.56 -4.72 12.32
C VAL A 348 8.13 -5.24 12.39
N ILE A 349 7.16 -4.58 11.72
CA ILE A 349 5.78 -5.08 11.57
C ILE A 349 5.80 -6.50 10.96
N LEU A 350 6.49 -6.67 9.84
CA LEU A 350 6.58 -7.97 9.14
C LEU A 350 7.24 -9.04 10.02
N GLU A 351 8.35 -8.72 10.66
CA GLU A 351 9.05 -9.65 11.56
C GLU A 351 8.14 -10.08 12.72
N THR A 352 7.43 -9.13 13.35
CA THR A 352 6.49 -9.39 14.44
C THR A 352 5.36 -10.29 13.99
N LEU A 353 4.76 -10.02 12.82
CA LEU A 353 3.70 -10.85 12.26
C LEU A 353 4.19 -12.28 11.95
N ILE A 354 5.38 -12.42 11.36
CA ILE A 354 5.96 -13.72 11.03
C ILE A 354 6.18 -14.55 12.31
N LYS A 355 6.76 -13.93 13.33
CA LYS A 355 6.99 -14.58 14.63
C LYS A 355 5.65 -15.00 15.29
N ARG A 356 4.67 -14.08 15.34
CA ARG A 356 3.37 -14.33 15.98
C ARG A 356 2.56 -15.40 15.26
N THR A 357 2.68 -15.51 13.93
CA THR A 357 1.94 -16.46 13.10
C THR A 357 2.68 -17.76 12.80
N GLU A 358 3.87 -17.98 13.36
CA GLU A 358 4.65 -19.21 13.12
C GLU A 358 3.90 -20.51 13.51
N PRO A 359 3.16 -20.57 14.62
CA PRO A 359 2.33 -21.75 14.93
C PRO A 359 1.30 -22.06 13.83
N LEU A 360 0.66 -21.05 13.28
CA LEU A 360 -0.29 -21.20 12.15
C LEU A 360 0.41 -21.73 10.90
N ARG A 361 1.61 -21.21 10.62
CA ARG A 361 2.41 -21.64 9.47
C ARG A 361 2.87 -23.09 9.59
N ASN A 362 3.22 -23.52 10.79
CA ASN A 362 3.57 -24.91 11.08
C ASN A 362 2.39 -25.85 10.84
N GLN A 363 1.18 -25.44 11.22
CA GLN A 363 -0.03 -26.21 10.92
C GLN A 363 -0.29 -26.29 9.40
N LEU A 364 -0.17 -25.17 8.69
CA LEU A 364 -0.31 -25.14 7.23
C LEU A 364 0.72 -26.05 6.51
N ARG A 365 1.95 -26.18 7.03
CA ARG A 365 2.95 -27.13 6.51
C ARG A 365 2.51 -28.60 6.68
N LYS A 366 1.91 -28.93 7.84
CA LYS A 366 1.34 -30.27 8.08
C LYS A 366 0.17 -30.54 7.12
N ASP A 367 -0.75 -29.57 6.98
CA ASP A 367 -1.91 -29.68 6.10
C ASP A 367 -1.51 -29.82 4.63
N LEU A 368 -0.46 -29.11 4.21
CA LEU A 368 0.10 -29.21 2.87
C LEU A 368 0.63 -30.61 2.58
N LYS A 369 1.46 -31.15 3.47
CA LYS A 369 1.99 -32.54 3.35
C LYS A 369 0.84 -33.56 3.25
N GLN A 370 -0.17 -33.42 4.10
CA GLN A 370 -1.34 -34.31 4.06
C GLN A 370 -2.11 -34.17 2.74
N ALA A 371 -2.32 -32.96 2.25
CA ALA A 371 -3.03 -32.74 0.98
C ALA A 371 -2.23 -33.30 -0.23
N GLU A 372 -0.90 -33.20 -0.23
CA GLU A 372 -0.03 -33.78 -1.24
C GLU A 372 -0.07 -35.31 -1.24
N LEU A 373 -0.07 -35.93 -0.05
CA LEU A 373 -0.23 -37.39 0.08
C LEU A 373 -1.59 -37.86 -0.43
N LEU A 374 -2.67 -37.17 -0.09
CA LEU A 374 -4.01 -37.48 -0.58
C LEU A 374 -4.11 -37.34 -2.10
N TYR A 375 -3.50 -36.30 -2.67
CA TYR A 375 -3.44 -36.11 -4.12
C TYR A 375 -2.66 -37.22 -4.81
N ALA A 376 -1.51 -37.60 -4.27
CA ALA A 376 -0.70 -38.70 -4.82
C ALA A 376 -1.46 -40.04 -4.78
N LYS A 377 -2.19 -40.31 -3.67
CA LYS A 377 -3.05 -41.50 -3.56
C LYS A 377 -4.21 -41.47 -4.56
N ALA A 378 -4.90 -40.33 -4.67
CA ALA A 378 -6.01 -40.16 -5.61
C ALA A 378 -5.55 -40.28 -7.09
N LYS A 379 -4.34 -39.82 -7.42
CA LYS A 379 -3.75 -39.94 -8.77
C LYS A 379 -3.39 -41.38 -9.14
N ARG A 380 -3.03 -42.23 -8.16
CA ARG A 380 -2.73 -43.65 -8.40
C ARG A 380 -3.99 -44.54 -8.48
N GLY A 381 -5.12 -44.06 -7.94
CA GLY A 381 -6.41 -44.76 -7.96
C GLY A 381 -7.29 -44.25 -9.12
N THR A 382 -8.50 -44.85 -9.20
CA THR A 382 -9.54 -44.44 -10.20
C THR A 382 -10.37 -43.24 -9.74
N SER A 383 -9.74 -42.25 -9.12
CA SER A 383 -10.44 -41.08 -8.62
C SER A 383 -10.92 -40.14 -9.73
N SER A 384 -12.06 -39.49 -9.51
CA SER A 384 -12.64 -38.56 -10.50
C SER A 384 -11.72 -37.34 -10.74
N ALA A 385 -11.72 -36.83 -11.97
CA ALA A 385 -11.02 -35.60 -12.33
C ALA A 385 -11.41 -34.42 -11.43
N ALA A 386 -12.68 -34.33 -11.01
CA ALA A 386 -13.18 -33.33 -10.09
C ALA A 386 -12.48 -33.36 -8.71
N LEU A 387 -12.25 -34.56 -8.16
CA LEU A 387 -11.52 -34.73 -6.89
C LEU A 387 -10.06 -34.31 -7.03
N LEU A 388 -9.39 -34.73 -8.11
CA LEU A 388 -8.00 -34.35 -8.41
C LEU A 388 -7.85 -32.83 -8.54
N ASN A 389 -8.76 -32.18 -9.28
CA ASN A 389 -8.79 -30.72 -9.40
C ASN A 389 -9.04 -30.02 -8.06
N LYS A 390 -9.96 -30.54 -7.24
CA LYS A 390 -10.22 -30.01 -5.88
C LYS A 390 -8.98 -30.09 -5.00
N LEU A 391 -8.29 -31.21 -5.00
CA LEU A 391 -7.05 -31.41 -4.22
C LEU A 391 -5.93 -30.51 -4.74
N LYS A 392 -5.75 -30.41 -6.05
CA LYS A 392 -4.74 -29.53 -6.67
C LYS A 392 -4.99 -28.07 -6.31
N LYS A 393 -6.26 -27.57 -6.33
CA LYS A 393 -6.63 -26.24 -5.87
C LYS A 393 -6.31 -26.05 -4.38
N LYS A 394 -6.60 -27.04 -3.52
CA LYS A 394 -6.25 -27.00 -2.09
C LYS A 394 -4.75 -26.88 -1.88
N ILE A 395 -3.95 -27.72 -2.56
CA ILE A 395 -2.48 -27.69 -2.50
C ILE A 395 -1.94 -26.32 -2.93
N GLY A 396 -2.41 -25.77 -4.06
CA GLY A 396 -2.00 -24.45 -4.54
C GLY A 396 -2.28 -23.33 -3.52
N ARG A 397 -3.46 -23.37 -2.85
CA ARG A 397 -3.79 -22.44 -1.78
C ARG A 397 -2.87 -22.61 -0.55
N LEU A 398 -2.60 -23.84 -0.12
CA LEU A 398 -1.73 -24.12 1.02
C LEU A 398 -0.28 -23.72 0.75
N LYS A 399 0.25 -23.98 -0.46
CA LYS A 399 1.60 -23.53 -0.88
C LYS A 399 1.76 -22.03 -0.76
N LYS A 400 0.76 -21.25 -1.18
CA LYS A 400 0.76 -19.79 -1.02
C LYS A 400 0.69 -19.38 0.45
N ALA A 401 -0.21 -19.98 1.21
CA ALA A 401 -0.40 -19.66 2.62
C ALA A 401 0.85 -19.91 3.48
N VAL A 402 1.53 -21.04 3.27
CA VAL A 402 2.74 -21.43 4.03
C VAL A 402 3.84 -20.36 3.95
N VAL A 403 4.00 -19.69 2.82
CA VAL A 403 5.05 -18.70 2.61
C VAL A 403 4.56 -17.25 2.76
N CYS A 404 3.29 -17.04 3.08
CA CYS A 404 2.71 -15.71 3.20
C CYS A 404 3.02 -15.10 4.58
N PRO A 405 3.56 -13.88 4.66
CA PRO A 405 3.73 -13.17 5.94
C PRO A 405 2.39 -12.65 6.52
N TRP A 406 1.35 -12.52 5.69
CA TRP A 406 0.07 -11.89 6.03
C TRP A 406 -0.99 -12.92 6.43
N LEU A 407 -0.63 -13.82 7.37
CA LEU A 407 -1.57 -14.80 7.92
C LEU A 407 -2.46 -14.18 8.99
N TYR A 408 -3.71 -14.62 9.05
CA TYR A 408 -4.65 -14.25 10.11
C TYR A 408 -5.67 -15.34 10.38
N VAL A 409 -6.35 -15.26 11.51
CA VAL A 409 -7.38 -16.21 11.90
C VAL A 409 -8.75 -15.52 11.94
N SER A 410 -9.79 -16.22 11.52
CA SER A 410 -11.16 -15.71 11.52
C SER A 410 -12.05 -16.51 12.47
N ALA A 411 -12.60 -15.84 13.47
CA ALA A 411 -13.59 -16.42 14.36
C ALA A 411 -14.90 -16.84 13.64
N LYS A 412 -15.23 -16.20 12.52
CA LYS A 412 -16.41 -16.50 11.71
C LYS A 412 -16.32 -17.86 10.97
N SER A 413 -15.11 -18.35 10.75
CA SER A 413 -14.80 -19.54 9.95
C SER A 413 -14.21 -20.66 10.83
N GLU A 414 -14.68 -20.85 12.03
CA GLU A 414 -14.21 -21.90 12.94
C GLU A 414 -12.69 -21.88 13.14
N ALA A 415 -12.13 -20.71 13.43
CA ALA A 415 -10.69 -20.48 13.56
C ALA A 415 -9.86 -20.82 12.31
N ALA A 416 -10.45 -20.82 11.12
CA ALA A 416 -9.72 -21.09 9.88
C ALA A 416 -8.58 -20.11 9.65
N ILE A 417 -7.43 -20.64 9.23
CA ILE A 417 -6.29 -19.84 8.83
C ILE A 417 -6.55 -19.26 7.45
N HIS A 418 -6.44 -17.94 7.37
CA HIS A 418 -6.55 -17.15 6.15
C HIS A 418 -5.25 -16.41 5.88
N TYR A 419 -5.12 -15.85 4.67
CA TYR A 419 -4.03 -14.94 4.30
C TYR A 419 -4.56 -13.83 3.41
N LEU A 420 -3.91 -12.66 3.45
CA LEU A 420 -4.18 -11.61 2.49
C LEU A 420 -3.45 -11.89 1.17
N ASP A 421 -4.15 -11.66 0.08
CA ASP A 421 -3.62 -11.66 -1.28
C ASP A 421 -4.15 -10.44 -2.06
N THR A 422 -3.73 -10.31 -3.31
CA THR A 422 -4.14 -9.21 -4.19
C THR A 422 -5.64 -9.15 -4.46
N ARG A 423 -6.37 -10.24 -4.18
CA ARG A 423 -7.82 -10.36 -4.43
C ARG A 423 -8.66 -9.98 -3.22
N ASN A 424 -8.12 -10.17 -2.01
CA ASN A 424 -8.91 -10.06 -0.78
C ASN A 424 -8.47 -8.94 0.17
N TYR A 425 -7.34 -8.28 -0.07
CA TYR A 425 -6.84 -7.24 0.85
C TYR A 425 -7.74 -6.01 0.94
N GLY A 426 -8.39 -5.64 -0.17
CA GLY A 426 -9.26 -4.47 -0.28
C GLY A 426 -10.74 -4.80 -0.36
N SER A 427 -11.11 -6.07 -0.22
CA SER A 427 -12.48 -6.49 -0.54
C SER A 427 -13.48 -6.27 0.57
N GLY A 428 -14.18 -5.18 0.49
CA GLY A 428 -15.61 -5.17 0.72
C GLY A 428 -16.28 -4.92 -0.63
N LEU A 429 -17.36 -5.56 -0.94
CA LEU A 429 -18.07 -5.41 -2.20
C LEU A 429 -18.60 -3.98 -2.46
N ARG A 430 -18.56 -3.11 -1.46
CA ARG A 430 -19.01 -1.72 -1.52
C ARG A 430 -18.09 -0.75 -0.78
N GLU A 431 -17.36 -1.19 0.25
CA GLU A 431 -16.54 -0.33 1.09
C GLU A 431 -15.19 -1.00 1.36
N SER A 432 -14.12 -0.24 1.21
CA SER A 432 -12.79 -0.74 1.51
C SER A 432 -12.56 -0.77 3.03
N PHE A 433 -11.65 -1.61 3.50
CA PHE A 433 -11.21 -1.59 4.90
C PHE A 433 -10.87 -0.16 5.40
N LEU A 434 -10.22 0.66 4.56
CA LEU A 434 -9.88 2.03 4.93
C LEU A 434 -11.11 2.91 5.13
N HIS A 435 -12.18 2.71 4.35
CA HIS A 435 -13.42 3.46 4.54
C HIS A 435 -14.02 3.15 5.92
N ASP A 436 -14.15 1.88 6.27
CA ASP A 436 -14.68 1.47 7.57
C ASP A 436 -13.79 1.97 8.71
N PHE A 437 -12.48 1.79 8.59
CA PHE A 437 -11.48 2.24 9.57
C PHE A 437 -11.56 3.76 9.82
N ILE A 438 -11.65 4.56 8.75
CA ILE A 438 -11.76 6.02 8.86
C ILE A 438 -13.13 6.43 9.41
N THR A 439 -14.20 5.73 9.06
CA THR A 439 -15.53 5.96 9.60
C THR A 439 -15.54 5.76 11.11
N ASP A 440 -14.98 4.66 11.59
CA ASP A 440 -14.86 4.36 13.02
C ASP A 440 -13.97 5.39 13.74
N ALA A 441 -12.83 5.75 13.16
CA ALA A 441 -11.95 6.77 13.70
C ALA A 441 -12.61 8.17 13.77
N ASN A 442 -13.53 8.46 12.86
CA ASN A 442 -14.26 9.73 12.80
C ASN A 442 -15.49 9.77 13.70
N ALA A 443 -15.95 8.65 14.26
CA ALA A 443 -17.19 8.58 15.04
C ALA A 443 -17.22 9.57 16.23
N ASN A 444 -16.06 9.80 16.85
CA ASN A 444 -15.92 10.69 18.01
C ASN A 444 -15.14 11.98 17.69
N ARG A 445 -14.93 12.32 16.41
CA ARG A 445 -14.20 13.52 15.99
C ARG A 445 -15.18 14.63 15.60
N THR A 446 -14.83 15.87 15.93
CA THR A 446 -15.56 17.06 15.42
C THR A 446 -15.31 17.24 13.93
N ASP A 447 -16.23 17.87 13.20
CA ASP A 447 -16.13 18.02 11.73
C ASP A 447 -14.79 18.64 11.28
N ALA A 448 -14.27 19.60 12.02
CA ALA A 448 -12.97 20.23 11.73
C ALA A 448 -11.75 19.29 11.89
N LYS A 449 -11.91 18.17 12.60
CA LYS A 449 -10.84 17.20 12.90
C LYS A 449 -11.08 15.83 12.26
N LYS A 450 -12.10 15.70 11.40
CA LYS A 450 -12.37 14.46 10.70
C LYS A 450 -11.25 14.10 9.72
N LEU A 451 -10.85 12.84 9.76
CA LEU A 451 -9.94 12.27 8.77
C LEU A 451 -10.61 12.19 7.42
N PRO A 452 -9.88 12.46 6.33
CA PRO A 452 -10.39 12.31 4.98
C PRO A 452 -10.52 10.83 4.62
N TYR A 453 -11.50 10.51 3.78
CA TYR A 453 -11.57 9.19 3.17
C TYR A 453 -10.44 9.04 2.14
N VAL A 454 -9.65 7.98 2.31
CA VAL A 454 -8.53 7.65 1.43
C VAL A 454 -8.65 6.22 0.93
N VAL A 455 -8.03 5.94 -0.19
CA VAL A 455 -7.86 4.59 -0.72
C VAL A 455 -6.40 4.15 -0.67
N ALA A 456 -6.15 2.85 -0.71
CA ALA A 456 -4.80 2.28 -0.60
C ALA A 456 -3.77 2.89 -1.58
N GLY A 457 -4.23 3.29 -2.78
CA GLY A 457 -3.38 3.95 -3.77
C GLY A 457 -2.88 5.34 -3.35
N ASP A 458 -3.60 6.03 -2.46
CA ASP A 458 -3.27 7.39 -2.04
C ASP A 458 -2.01 7.44 -1.18
N PHE A 459 -1.71 6.37 -0.42
CA PHE A 459 -0.45 6.28 0.33
C PHE A 459 0.78 6.37 -0.56
N ARG A 460 0.73 5.75 -1.77
CA ARG A 460 1.84 5.82 -2.70
C ARG A 460 1.97 7.22 -3.32
N HIS A 461 0.85 7.88 -3.60
CA HIS A 461 0.85 9.26 -4.08
C HIS A 461 1.37 10.22 -3.01
N ALA A 462 0.86 10.10 -1.77
CA ALA A 462 1.34 10.91 -0.65
C ALA A 462 2.84 10.69 -0.36
N PHE A 463 3.33 9.45 -0.50
CA PHE A 463 4.75 9.16 -0.39
C PHE A 463 5.58 9.80 -1.53
N ALA A 464 5.02 9.82 -2.75
CA ALA A 464 5.65 10.48 -3.89
C ALA A 464 5.73 11.99 -3.71
N ASP A 465 4.64 12.60 -3.25
CA ASP A 465 4.55 14.04 -2.98
C ASP A 465 5.55 14.44 -1.91
N TYR A 466 5.59 13.67 -0.83
CA TYR A 466 6.58 13.86 0.22
C TYR A 466 8.03 13.74 -0.30
N ALA A 467 8.34 12.67 -1.05
CA ALA A 467 9.67 12.49 -1.63
C ALA A 467 10.06 13.64 -2.58
N TYR A 468 9.08 14.20 -3.31
CA TYR A 468 9.27 15.36 -4.17
C TYR A 468 9.56 16.63 -3.37
N GLU A 469 8.77 16.88 -2.32
CA GLU A 469 8.95 18.05 -1.44
C GLU A 469 10.31 18.03 -0.75
N VAL A 470 10.66 16.91 -0.11
CA VAL A 470 11.93 16.74 0.63
C VAL A 470 13.15 16.85 -0.28
N SER A 471 13.03 16.41 -1.53
CA SER A 471 14.12 16.52 -2.51
C SER A 471 14.25 17.89 -3.16
N GLY A 472 13.42 18.88 -2.76
CA GLY A 472 13.42 20.20 -3.42
C GLY A 472 12.90 20.17 -4.85
N GLY A 473 11.99 19.26 -5.18
CA GLY A 473 11.38 19.15 -6.50
C GLY A 473 12.09 18.22 -7.48
N LEU A 474 12.96 17.32 -7.02
CA LEU A 474 13.71 16.41 -7.88
C LEU A 474 12.90 15.17 -8.26
N VAL A 475 12.33 15.14 -9.45
CA VAL A 475 11.55 13.99 -9.96
C VAL A 475 12.36 12.68 -10.02
N LEU A 476 13.69 12.78 -10.26
CA LEU A 476 14.58 11.62 -10.24
C LEU A 476 14.67 10.97 -8.85
N PHE A 477 14.60 11.77 -7.78
CA PHE A 477 14.54 11.28 -6.42
C PHE A 477 13.24 10.50 -6.16
N VAL A 478 12.10 11.05 -6.58
CA VAL A 478 10.80 10.36 -6.54
C VAL A 478 10.86 9.05 -7.31
N MET A 479 11.48 9.06 -8.50
CA MET A 479 11.64 7.87 -9.32
C MET A 479 12.42 6.77 -8.58
N LYS A 480 13.53 7.14 -7.93
CA LYS A 480 14.35 6.22 -7.09
C LYS A 480 13.54 5.73 -5.88
N ALA A 481 12.92 6.63 -5.13
CA ALA A 481 12.14 6.31 -3.93
C ALA A 481 10.96 5.37 -4.21
N LEU A 482 10.31 5.51 -5.36
CA LEU A 482 9.20 4.65 -5.81
C LEU A 482 9.66 3.40 -6.57
N GLY A 483 10.96 3.21 -6.80
CA GLY A 483 11.52 2.11 -7.61
C GLY A 483 10.94 2.08 -9.03
N GLN A 484 10.88 3.26 -9.69
CA GLN A 484 10.34 3.38 -11.04
C GLN A 484 11.45 3.50 -12.09
N LYS A 485 11.27 2.84 -13.24
CA LYS A 485 12.24 2.87 -14.35
C LYS A 485 12.00 4.01 -15.34
N HIS A 486 10.80 4.59 -15.38
CA HIS A 486 10.40 5.59 -16.36
C HIS A 486 10.01 6.90 -15.71
N LEU A 487 10.67 7.98 -16.12
CA LEU A 487 10.42 9.35 -15.65
C LEU A 487 8.94 9.78 -15.84
N LYS A 488 8.34 9.39 -16.97
CA LYS A 488 6.93 9.72 -17.27
C LYS A 488 5.96 9.15 -16.23
N THR A 489 6.25 7.95 -15.69
CA THR A 489 5.43 7.37 -14.64
C THR A 489 5.57 8.16 -13.33
N SER A 490 6.78 8.62 -13.00
CA SER A 490 7.02 9.45 -11.81
C SER A 490 6.39 10.82 -11.92
N LEU A 491 6.46 11.44 -13.09
CA LEU A 491 5.75 12.71 -13.38
C LEU A 491 4.24 12.59 -13.19
N GLY A 492 3.65 11.43 -13.46
CA GLY A 492 2.22 11.18 -13.20
C GLY A 492 1.83 11.21 -11.72
N TYR A 493 2.79 11.00 -10.81
CA TYR A 493 2.56 11.14 -9.36
C TYR A 493 2.75 12.58 -8.87
N VAL A 494 3.60 13.36 -9.53
CA VAL A 494 3.99 14.72 -9.11
C VAL A 494 3.11 15.80 -9.76
N ASN A 495 2.56 15.56 -10.95
CA ASN A 495 1.69 16.51 -11.66
C ASN A 495 0.26 16.56 -11.07
N HIS A 496 0.13 16.50 -9.75
CA HIS A 496 -1.17 16.67 -9.11
C HIS A 496 -1.44 18.15 -8.76
N VAL A 497 -2.72 18.51 -8.91
CA VAL A 497 -3.28 19.84 -8.63
C VAL A 497 -2.92 20.38 -7.23
N ILE A 498 -2.59 19.47 -6.28
CA ILE A 498 -2.33 19.81 -4.88
C ILE A 498 -1.01 20.56 -4.70
N LEU A 499 0.07 20.15 -5.38
CA LEU A 499 1.35 20.86 -5.27
C LEU A 499 1.20 22.30 -5.74
N ASN A 500 0.54 22.50 -6.90
CA ASN A 500 0.27 23.86 -7.40
C ASN A 500 -0.59 24.67 -6.42
N ARG A 501 -1.64 24.08 -5.82
CA ARG A 501 -2.51 24.77 -4.85
C ARG A 501 -1.82 25.02 -3.52
N ARG A 502 -0.91 24.16 -3.08
CA ARG A 502 -0.14 24.35 -1.83
C ARG A 502 0.88 25.46 -2.01
N ASP A 503 1.62 25.45 -3.12
CA ASP A 503 2.59 26.50 -3.45
C ASP A 503 1.89 27.85 -3.59
N GLU A 504 0.71 27.88 -4.23
CA GLU A 504 -0.11 29.10 -4.32
C GLU A 504 -0.58 29.57 -2.92
N ARG A 505 -1.07 28.68 -2.05
CA ARG A 505 -1.52 29.04 -0.70
C ARG A 505 -0.37 29.54 0.16
N GLN A 506 0.77 28.83 0.17
CA GLN A 506 1.94 29.27 0.92
C GLN A 506 2.46 30.62 0.42
N TYR A 507 2.47 30.80 -0.89
CA TYR A 507 2.85 32.08 -1.51
C TYR A 507 1.89 33.21 -1.13
N VAL A 508 0.58 32.98 -1.19
CA VAL A 508 -0.45 33.96 -0.81
C VAL A 508 -0.33 34.30 0.68
N THR A 509 -0.24 33.27 1.56
CA THR A 509 -0.10 33.50 3.00
C THR A 509 1.19 34.25 3.33
N LEU A 510 2.30 33.90 2.69
CA LEU A 510 3.57 34.61 2.88
C LEU A 510 3.49 36.05 2.38
N GLN A 511 2.85 36.29 1.24
CA GLN A 511 2.63 37.64 0.73
C GLN A 511 1.73 38.49 1.65
N GLU A 512 0.63 37.93 2.14
CA GLU A 512 -0.27 38.63 3.06
C GLU A 512 0.46 39.06 4.32
N VAL A 513 1.21 38.13 4.94
CA VAL A 513 2.00 38.41 6.15
C VAL A 513 3.13 39.40 5.87
N LEU A 514 3.77 39.32 4.71
CA LEU A 514 4.79 40.27 4.30
C LEU A 514 4.22 41.71 4.10
N TRP A 515 3.07 41.81 3.43
CA TRP A 515 2.39 43.09 3.25
C TRP A 515 1.94 43.71 4.55
N ASP A 516 1.44 42.90 5.49
CA ASP A 516 1.07 43.35 6.83
C ASP A 516 2.26 43.90 7.62
N GLU A 517 3.43 43.23 7.57
CA GLU A 517 4.64 43.73 8.22
C GLU A 517 5.17 45.04 7.58
N LEU A 518 5.12 45.12 6.27
CA LEU A 518 5.52 46.36 5.54
C LEU A 518 4.57 47.51 5.85
N ALA A 519 3.26 47.24 5.95
CA ALA A 519 2.26 48.31 6.27
C ALA A 519 2.40 48.84 7.71
N GLN A 520 2.94 48.00 8.63
CA GLN A 520 3.21 48.44 10.00
C GLN A 520 4.53 49.19 10.17
N GLY A 521 5.26 49.47 9.06
CA GLY A 521 6.48 50.29 9.05
C GLY A 521 7.69 49.69 9.76
N GLY A 522 7.62 48.36 10.02
CA GLY A 522 8.70 47.59 10.66
C GLY A 522 9.77 47.12 9.68
N LYS A 523 10.99 46.90 10.16
CA LYS A 523 11.94 46.09 9.44
C LYS A 523 11.40 44.66 9.44
N VAL A 524 11.21 44.07 8.27
CA VAL A 524 10.71 42.71 8.08
C VAL A 524 11.66 41.73 8.76
N ASP A 525 11.19 41.10 9.84
CA ASP A 525 11.93 40.07 10.58
C ASP A 525 11.39 38.69 10.20
N ALA A 526 12.26 37.84 9.62
CA ALA A 526 11.86 36.53 9.13
C ALA A 526 11.32 35.61 10.26
N THR A 527 11.78 35.80 11.51
CA THR A 527 11.28 35.03 12.66
C THR A 527 9.84 35.42 13.00
N VAL A 528 9.58 36.74 12.94
CA VAL A 528 8.22 37.29 13.15
C VAL A 528 7.31 36.83 12.03
N LEU A 529 7.77 36.86 10.78
CA LEU A 529 7.02 36.36 9.62
C LEU A 529 6.70 34.86 9.74
N ALA A 530 7.69 34.05 10.09
CA ALA A 530 7.51 32.62 10.26
C ALA A 530 6.50 32.30 11.37
N LYS A 531 6.62 32.96 12.51
CA LYS A 531 5.70 32.76 13.65
C LYS A 531 4.29 33.28 13.35
N ARG A 532 4.13 34.42 12.67
CA ARG A 532 2.82 34.92 12.22
C ARG A 532 2.17 34.02 11.16
N ALA A 533 2.95 33.50 10.25
CA ALA A 533 2.46 32.53 9.25
C ALA A 533 1.97 31.23 9.91
N GLN A 534 2.58 30.85 11.03
CA GLN A 534 2.26 29.66 11.79
C GLN A 534 1.10 29.87 12.78
N ASP A 535 1.11 30.96 13.56
CA ASP A 535 0.23 31.20 14.71
C ASP A 535 -0.82 32.31 14.48
N GLY A 536 -0.76 33.01 13.35
CA GLY A 536 -1.72 34.05 12.96
C GLY A 536 -1.55 35.43 13.62
N ALA A 537 -0.94 35.55 14.80
CA ALA A 537 -0.66 36.83 15.45
C ALA A 537 0.46 36.73 16.50
N ILE A 538 1.30 37.77 16.60
CA ILE A 538 2.31 37.90 17.64
C ILE A 538 2.00 39.15 18.45
N SER A 539 1.96 39.04 19.76
CA SER A 539 1.77 40.20 20.66
C SER A 539 2.97 41.15 20.65
N VAL A 540 2.73 42.44 20.94
CA VAL A 540 3.82 43.44 21.04
C VAL A 540 4.85 43.02 22.08
N VAL A 541 4.42 42.39 23.17
CA VAL A 541 5.28 41.88 24.23
C VAL A 541 6.18 40.74 23.77
N GLU A 542 5.67 39.83 22.94
CA GLU A 542 6.46 38.75 22.36
C GLU A 542 7.46 39.27 21.32
N ARG A 543 7.06 40.25 20.53
CA ARG A 543 7.96 40.95 19.59
C ARG A 543 9.11 41.63 20.37
N GLN A 544 8.83 42.34 21.44
CA GLN A 544 9.84 43.00 22.28
C GLN A 544 10.77 41.94 22.91
N ARG A 545 10.21 40.89 23.48
CA ARG A 545 11.00 39.76 24.04
C ARG A 545 11.94 39.14 22.97
N LEU A 546 11.50 38.93 21.74
CA LEU A 546 12.34 38.42 20.68
C LEU A 546 13.50 39.37 20.34
N GLN A 547 13.32 40.70 20.54
CA GLN A 547 14.36 41.69 20.33
C GLN A 547 15.34 41.79 21.53
N ASP A 548 14.89 41.55 22.75
CA ASP A 548 15.67 41.68 24.01
C ASP A 548 16.58 40.46 24.26
N TYR A 549 16.36 39.34 23.61
CA TYR A 549 17.10 38.08 23.82
C TYR A 549 18.49 38.02 23.20
N ARG A 550 19.07 39.11 22.74
CA ARG A 550 20.42 39.15 22.09
C ARG A 550 21.56 38.63 22.97
N ASN A 551 21.39 38.45 24.26
CA ASN A 551 22.43 38.04 25.22
C ASN A 551 22.27 36.62 25.75
N LEU A 552 21.36 35.80 25.22
CA LEU A 552 21.18 34.43 25.67
C LEU A 552 22.20 33.47 25.09
N ARG A 553 22.54 32.43 25.87
CA ARG A 553 23.46 31.37 25.44
C ARG A 553 22.93 30.70 24.18
N THR A 554 23.77 30.62 23.19
CA THR A 554 23.43 29.98 21.92
C THR A 554 23.62 28.46 22.01
N SER A 555 22.74 27.72 21.30
CA SER A 555 22.89 26.28 21.09
C SER A 555 24.04 25.97 20.10
N ARG A 556 24.35 24.70 19.89
CA ARG A 556 25.35 24.23 18.88
C ARG A 556 25.06 24.81 17.49
N ILE A 557 23.80 24.97 17.14
CA ILE A 557 23.36 25.54 15.84
C ILE A 557 23.22 27.08 15.90
N GLY A 558 23.79 27.74 16.88
CA GLY A 558 23.80 29.21 16.96
C GLY A 558 22.44 29.85 17.29
N VAL A 559 21.43 29.09 17.66
CA VAL A 559 20.10 29.57 18.02
C VAL A 559 20.05 29.83 19.53
N GLY A 560 19.51 30.97 19.93
CA GLY A 560 19.24 31.31 21.30
C GLY A 560 18.04 30.56 21.90
N CYS A 561 17.91 30.50 23.19
CA CYS A 561 16.85 29.80 23.89
C CYS A 561 16.25 30.62 25.02
N GLU A 562 14.93 30.78 25.04
CA GLU A 562 14.24 31.51 26.12
C GLU A 562 14.34 30.78 27.48
N ARG A 563 14.27 29.46 27.45
CA ARG A 563 14.22 28.62 28.65
C ARG A 563 15.18 27.45 28.56
N PRO A 564 16.51 27.68 28.55
CA PRO A 564 17.49 26.64 28.34
C PRO A 564 17.46 25.53 29.40
N HIS A 565 16.93 25.82 30.61
CA HIS A 565 16.81 24.89 31.74
C HIS A 565 15.44 24.20 31.83
N ALA A 566 14.48 24.53 30.95
CA ALA A 566 13.13 23.99 30.95
C ALA A 566 12.62 23.77 29.53
N PRO A 567 13.25 22.84 28.76
CA PRO A 567 12.79 22.52 27.44
C PRO A 567 11.38 21.91 27.47
N PRO A 568 10.57 22.10 26.41
CA PRO A 568 9.28 21.44 26.27
C PRO A 568 9.43 19.91 26.26
N ARG A 569 8.46 19.20 26.85
CA ARG A 569 8.51 17.74 26.94
C ARG A 569 8.54 17.03 25.56
N HIS A 570 7.89 17.59 24.56
CA HIS A 570 7.91 17.02 23.21
C HIS A 570 9.27 17.14 22.51
N ILE A 571 10.12 18.10 22.94
CA ILE A 571 11.50 18.26 22.46
C ILE A 571 12.47 17.40 23.26
N ALA A 572 12.33 17.37 24.59
CA ALA A 572 13.25 16.64 25.47
C ALA A 572 12.44 15.82 26.50
N PRO A 573 11.82 14.70 26.10
CA PRO A 573 10.92 13.92 26.96
C PRO A 573 11.60 13.32 28.20
N ALA A 574 12.91 13.02 28.11
CA ALA A 574 13.69 12.44 29.20
C ALA A 574 14.46 13.49 30.04
N PHE A 575 14.27 14.79 29.76
CA PHE A 575 14.97 15.84 30.51
C PHE A 575 14.23 16.18 31.79
N GLU A 576 14.94 16.05 32.90
CA GLU A 576 14.47 16.50 34.22
C GLU A 576 15.10 17.85 34.54
N PRO A 577 14.29 18.93 34.64
CA PRO A 577 14.78 20.27 34.96
C PRO A 577 15.34 20.35 36.40
N ASP A 578 16.61 20.70 36.53
CA ASP A 578 17.28 20.97 37.81
C ASP A 578 17.65 22.43 37.98
N GLY A 579 17.21 23.29 37.07
CA GLY A 579 17.48 24.74 37.06
C GLY A 579 18.93 25.11 36.69
N LYS A 580 19.82 24.14 36.46
CA LYS A 580 21.25 24.36 36.17
C LYS A 580 21.65 23.76 34.83
N LYS A 581 21.16 22.57 34.49
CA LYS A 581 21.47 21.89 33.23
C LYS A 581 20.77 22.54 32.06
N ASN A 582 21.49 22.75 30.99
CA ASN A 582 20.90 23.19 29.71
C ASN A 582 20.25 22.01 28.99
N CYS A 583 19.27 22.32 28.17
CA CYS A 583 18.64 21.37 27.27
C CYS A 583 19.71 20.61 26.44
N PRO A 584 19.76 19.28 26.49
CA PRO A 584 20.73 18.48 25.72
C PRO A 584 20.32 18.31 24.27
N VAL A 585 19.05 18.56 23.95
CA VAL A 585 18.50 18.33 22.61
C VAL A 585 18.72 19.55 21.74
N GLN A 586 19.44 19.37 20.64
CA GLN A 586 19.85 20.47 19.75
C GLN A 586 18.88 20.67 18.55
N ARG A 587 17.61 20.31 18.72
CA ARG A 587 16.55 20.49 17.71
C ARG A 587 15.82 21.82 17.92
N CYS A 588 16.61 22.90 17.98
CA CYS A 588 16.06 24.21 18.35
C CYS A 588 15.08 24.76 17.33
N THR A 589 15.16 24.41 16.06
CA THR A 589 14.20 24.86 15.03
C THR A 589 12.81 24.20 15.15
N LEU A 590 12.68 23.16 15.98
CA LEU A 590 11.39 22.55 16.36
C LEU A 590 10.85 23.07 17.70
N CYS A 591 11.63 23.89 18.39
CA CYS A 591 11.33 24.27 19.77
C CYS A 591 10.68 25.64 19.84
N GLU A 592 9.58 25.76 20.59
CA GLU A 592 8.89 27.04 20.84
C GLU A 592 9.73 28.06 21.64
N ASN A 593 10.76 27.59 22.38
CA ASN A 593 11.68 28.43 23.10
C ASN A 593 12.87 28.93 22.25
N ALA A 594 12.89 28.65 20.97
CA ALA A 594 13.99 29.06 20.08
C ALA A 594 13.95 30.54 19.73
N VAL A 595 15.11 31.18 19.78
CA VAL A 595 15.27 32.58 19.40
C VAL A 595 16.32 32.68 18.30
N LEU A 596 15.91 33.19 17.14
CA LEU A 596 16.83 33.40 16.02
C LEU A 596 17.50 34.76 16.16
N LEU A 597 18.81 34.73 16.29
CA LEU A 597 19.67 35.89 16.37
C LEU A 597 20.27 36.21 14.99
N PRO A 598 20.74 37.45 14.72
CA PRO A 598 21.44 37.75 13.47
C PRO A 598 22.63 36.83 13.21
N GLU A 599 23.29 36.41 14.26
CA GLU A 599 24.46 35.53 14.24
C GLU A 599 24.11 34.04 14.03
N SER A 600 22.83 33.68 14.11
CA SER A 600 22.38 32.29 13.93
C SER A 600 22.56 31.75 12.51
N ARG A 601 22.81 32.61 11.51
CA ARG A 601 22.89 32.23 10.09
C ARG A 601 23.85 31.07 9.84
N ASP A 602 25.10 31.20 10.30
CA ASP A 602 26.14 30.19 10.04
C ASP A 602 25.77 28.84 10.64
N GLY A 603 25.33 28.83 11.92
CA GLY A 603 24.88 27.60 12.59
C GLY A 603 23.63 26.97 11.95
N LEU A 604 22.71 27.78 11.45
CA LEU A 604 21.55 27.28 10.71
C LEU A 604 21.91 26.73 9.33
N CYS A 605 22.88 27.34 8.63
CA CYS A 605 23.43 26.79 7.39
C CYS A 605 24.14 25.46 7.61
N MET A 606 24.93 25.37 8.71
CA MET A 606 25.52 24.10 9.14
C MET A 606 24.45 23.06 9.35
N ARG A 607 23.40 23.39 10.12
CA ARG A 607 22.32 22.45 10.42
C ARG A 607 21.54 22.02 9.18
N GLN A 608 21.27 22.92 8.27
CA GLN A 608 20.64 22.57 7.00
C GLN A 608 21.51 21.61 6.19
N ALA A 609 22.80 21.85 6.08
CA ALA A 609 23.73 20.98 5.36
C ALA A 609 23.82 19.59 6.03
N GLU A 610 23.83 19.52 7.37
CA GLU A 610 23.75 18.25 8.13
C GLU A 610 22.47 17.48 7.80
N LEU A 611 21.31 18.13 7.86
CA LEU A 611 20.01 17.50 7.61
C LEU A 611 19.87 17.05 6.15
N GLU A 612 20.39 17.81 5.19
CA GLU A 612 20.47 17.40 3.78
C GLU A 612 21.37 16.18 3.59
N HIS A 613 22.48 16.13 4.31
CA HIS A 613 23.36 14.96 4.28
C HIS A 613 22.71 13.73 4.93
N VAL A 614 21.99 13.89 6.05
CA VAL A 614 21.16 12.84 6.66
C VAL A 614 20.12 12.34 5.69
N MET A 615 19.39 13.25 5.04
CA MET A 615 18.38 12.92 4.02
C MET A 615 18.98 12.11 2.86
N ALA A 616 20.19 12.45 2.41
CA ALA A 616 20.87 11.72 1.33
C ALA A 616 21.42 10.36 1.80
N SER A 617 21.70 10.22 3.10
CA SER A 617 22.35 9.04 3.68
C SER A 617 21.37 8.00 4.21
N ILE A 618 20.11 8.38 4.52
CA ILE A 618 19.08 7.48 5.01
C ILE A 618 17.96 7.29 3.99
N SER A 619 17.14 6.25 4.16
CA SER A 619 15.99 6.05 3.27
C SER A 619 14.91 7.12 3.50
N VAL A 620 14.11 7.36 2.47
CA VAL A 620 12.95 8.27 2.56
C VAL A 620 12.01 7.84 3.70
N ALA A 621 11.79 6.53 3.85
CA ALA A 621 10.94 6.01 4.92
C ALA A 621 11.51 6.35 6.32
N ALA A 622 12.83 6.14 6.54
CA ALA A 622 13.47 6.46 7.80
C ALA A 622 13.49 7.99 8.08
N PHE A 623 13.65 8.80 7.04
CA PHE A 623 13.58 10.26 7.18
C PHE A 623 12.17 10.73 7.57
N LEU A 624 11.13 10.13 6.97
CA LEU A 624 9.71 10.38 7.29
C LEU A 624 9.31 9.98 8.72
N GLU A 625 9.92 8.92 9.25
CA GLU A 625 9.63 8.44 10.60
C GLU A 625 10.34 9.26 11.69
N SER A 626 11.28 10.11 11.29
CA SER A 626 12.04 10.99 12.18
C SER A 626 11.45 12.40 12.21
N SER A 627 11.97 13.25 13.11
CA SER A 627 11.67 14.68 13.12
C SER A 627 12.59 15.50 12.19
N PHE A 628 13.47 14.87 11.41
CA PHE A 628 14.44 15.57 10.56
C PHE A 628 13.78 16.35 9.42
N GLU A 629 12.67 15.87 8.89
CA GLU A 629 11.89 16.57 7.89
C GLU A 629 11.43 17.94 8.39
N GLU A 630 10.71 17.93 9.49
CA GLU A 630 10.14 19.15 10.07
C GLU A 630 11.25 20.12 10.52
N GLU A 631 12.35 19.57 11.05
CA GLU A 631 13.53 20.35 11.40
C GLU A 631 14.19 20.99 10.17
N LEU A 632 14.31 20.27 9.06
CA LEU A 632 14.87 20.78 7.81
C LEU A 632 14.00 21.89 7.22
N GLU A 633 12.69 21.71 7.18
CA GLU A 633 11.76 22.74 6.70
C GLU A 633 11.82 24.00 7.53
N ASN A 634 11.77 23.86 8.86
CA ASN A 634 11.85 25.00 9.76
C ASN A 634 13.21 25.72 9.67
N THR A 635 14.30 24.97 9.47
CA THR A 635 15.63 25.53 9.27
C THR A 635 15.71 26.34 7.95
N LYS A 636 15.18 25.78 6.86
CA LYS A 636 15.10 26.49 5.56
C LYS A 636 14.23 27.75 5.67
N LEU A 637 13.10 27.67 6.39
CA LEU A 637 12.22 28.80 6.61
C LEU A 637 12.93 29.90 7.42
N ALA A 638 13.64 29.52 8.47
CA ALA A 638 14.43 30.45 9.27
C ALA A 638 15.52 31.15 8.46
N LEU A 639 16.20 30.43 7.57
CA LEU A 639 17.26 30.98 6.72
C LEU A 639 16.80 31.98 5.65
N ARG A 640 15.50 32.01 5.32
CA ARG A 640 14.94 33.04 4.43
C ARG A 640 15.07 34.46 4.97
N ARG A 641 15.39 34.61 6.26
CA ARG A 641 15.63 35.91 6.90
C ARG A 641 16.86 36.64 6.34
N TRP A 642 17.84 35.93 5.85
CA TRP A 642 19.11 36.50 5.35
C TRP A 642 19.13 36.57 3.82
N PRO A 643 20.02 37.43 3.24
CA PRO A 643 20.21 37.45 1.81
C PRO A 643 20.56 36.06 1.27
N GLN A 644 19.88 35.64 0.24
CA GLN A 644 19.99 34.28 -0.26
C GLN A 644 21.39 33.95 -0.81
N GLU A 645 22.09 34.94 -1.36
CA GLU A 645 23.47 34.81 -1.82
C GLU A 645 24.40 34.39 -0.66
N GLU A 646 24.33 35.10 0.47
CA GLU A 646 25.12 34.78 1.66
C GLU A 646 24.74 33.41 2.29
N VAL A 647 23.46 33.05 2.21
CA VAL A 647 23.00 31.73 2.67
C VAL A 647 23.57 30.63 1.78
N GLN A 648 23.54 30.81 0.45
CA GLN A 648 24.07 29.81 -0.47
C GLN A 648 25.59 29.62 -0.36
N GLU A 649 26.32 30.70 -0.18
CA GLU A 649 27.77 30.64 0.06
C GLU A 649 28.13 29.85 1.33
N ASN A 650 27.43 30.13 2.44
CA ASN A 650 27.62 29.42 3.69
C ASN A 650 27.19 27.95 3.60
N LEU A 651 26.08 27.66 2.92
CA LEU A 651 25.65 26.29 2.70
C LEU A 651 26.64 25.49 1.86
N ALA A 652 27.21 26.08 0.81
CA ALA A 652 28.24 25.45 0.00
C ALA A 652 29.47 25.10 0.86
N LEU A 653 29.93 26.05 1.67
CA LEU A 653 31.04 25.82 2.60
C LEU A 653 30.79 24.66 3.56
N TRP A 654 29.61 24.58 4.19
CA TRP A 654 29.28 23.51 5.12
C TRP A 654 29.09 22.16 4.43
N ARG A 655 28.53 22.13 3.22
CA ARG A 655 28.44 20.92 2.40
C ARG A 655 29.80 20.37 2.04
N ASP A 656 30.75 21.24 1.68
CA ASP A 656 32.12 20.84 1.38
C ASP A 656 32.86 20.30 2.62
N ARG A 657 32.67 20.91 3.79
CA ARG A 657 33.23 20.42 5.07
C ARG A 657 32.66 19.05 5.46
N ILE A 658 31.39 18.80 5.20
CA ILE A 658 30.76 17.50 5.42
C ILE A 658 31.29 16.47 4.41
N ALA A 659 31.37 16.83 3.14
CA ALA A 659 31.87 15.96 2.07
C ALA A 659 33.35 15.57 2.25
N SER A 660 34.17 16.51 2.73
CA SER A 660 35.61 16.26 3.02
C SER A 660 35.82 15.51 4.32
N GLY A 661 34.81 15.34 5.18
CA GLY A 661 34.93 14.72 6.50
C GLY A 661 35.52 15.64 7.58
N GLU A 662 35.74 16.92 7.28
CA GLU A 662 36.14 17.94 8.24
C GLU A 662 35.07 18.14 9.31
N HIS A 663 33.78 18.10 8.88
CA HIS A 663 32.65 18.17 9.78
C HIS A 663 31.89 16.83 9.81
N LYS A 664 31.71 16.28 11.02
CA LYS A 664 30.98 15.01 11.24
C LYS A 664 29.54 15.28 11.61
N VAL A 665 28.62 14.64 10.89
CA VAL A 665 27.18 14.73 11.16
C VAL A 665 26.81 13.78 12.30
N VAL A 666 26.50 14.35 13.46
CA VAL A 666 26.28 13.61 14.72
C VAL A 666 25.05 12.69 14.62
N ASP A 667 24.01 13.09 13.92
CA ASP A 667 22.76 12.31 13.79
C ASP A 667 22.90 10.99 13.06
N LEU A 668 24.02 10.78 12.35
CA LEU A 668 24.35 9.50 11.70
C LEU A 668 25.17 8.55 12.60
N THR A 669 25.62 9.03 13.75
CA THR A 669 26.50 8.28 14.67
C THR A 669 25.78 7.78 15.93
N GLN A 670 24.46 8.03 16.06
CA GLN A 670 23.64 7.61 17.21
C GLN A 670 22.76 6.41 16.93
#